data_0f320d72c65018f453d4c05e88fe3ac6
#
_entry.id   0f320d72c65018f453d4c05e88fe3ac6
#
_cell.length_a   1.000
_cell.length_b   1.000
_cell.length_c   1.000
_cell.angle_alpha   90.00
_cell.angle_beta   90.00
_cell.angle_gamma   90.00
#
_symmetry.space_group_name_H-M   'P 1'
#
loop_
_entity.id
_entity.type
_entity.pdbx_description
1 polymer ?
#
loop_
_entity_poly.entity_id
_entity_poly.type
_entity_poly.pdbx_seq_one_letter_code
_entity_poly.pdbx_strand_id
1 'polypeptide(L)'
;VTSYTELVRRFGESHTHGELSRQVRQFFLNGGREAWVVRIGRVATAPAYSSVTLQTVLGAPTLRLSARDAGLDGNTVRATVDYDTATPDATFNLTHFRERYDAAGIARRSDLERFEGLSMDPASARFAPTVITHGSSLVTAESLAVAAGRGRSVSDRVFAAVGDLDAAFSGPTGSLRVRVGSSPVLFIRVNRAGFSTTVLEDAINDALAGLTSVVVAVTLAAGDPLEIAATGADVVVERGDADDLTRALGLGLSNGGIEVGAFAAARPAPNGLVWPPLVDGVDFDPIAPLVDRVPLASRLATFAVTGTLLPVAAVAPTYEASTATTLSRVRSDLEAVARALTTGSTAWTASVRGGRLVLLPTSGDSNAGFGHTLTSGATDLADADVAAFGLRTTEARLRPAPPAFATCQLGVSANELASPTLAEYTRAFETVDREVDLFNLLVLPRTRDASDLRESLWPSASAFCERRRAFLLVDPTPAMTSRDAAESAVGPLRRGIATQHAALYFPRVRLDDGSDVDPSGSIAGLMTRTDASRGVWKAPAGTEAALRGVVGVRTPMSDVDNGVLNPLAVNAIRAMPNGVVAWGARTLAGFDGSGEDDYRYVPVRRLALFIEESLYRGLRFAVFEPNDEPLWRQIRLAAGTFMANLFRQGAFAGRRAEDAYYVKCDAESTIQNDVNLGIVNVLVGFAPLKPAEFVVLQLQQIAGQVQT
;
A
#
# COMPACT_ATOMS: atom_id res chain seq x y z
N VAL A 1 -6.80 -3.98 8.99
CA VAL A 1 -7.91 -4.13 8.02
C VAL A 1 -9.23 -3.86 8.70
N THR A 2 -10.09 -3.12 8.02
CA THR A 2 -11.43 -2.70 8.51
C THR A 2 -12.57 -3.48 7.85
N SER A 3 -12.25 -4.35 6.90
CA SER A 3 -13.21 -5.23 6.23
C SER A 3 -12.55 -6.48 5.67
N TYR A 4 -13.37 -7.49 5.38
CA TYR A 4 -12.91 -8.69 4.68
C TYR A 4 -12.43 -8.37 3.24
N THR A 5 -13.10 -7.44 2.57
CA THR A 5 -12.69 -6.98 1.23
C THR A 5 -11.30 -6.36 1.24
N GLU A 6 -10.97 -5.59 2.27
CA GLU A 6 -9.63 -5.04 2.44
C GLU A 6 -8.59 -6.13 2.69
N LEU A 7 -8.93 -7.16 3.48
CA LEU A 7 -8.06 -8.32 3.66
C LEU A 7 -7.74 -8.97 2.32
N VAL A 8 -8.78 -9.27 1.53
CA VAL A 8 -8.62 -9.92 0.21
C VAL A 8 -7.77 -9.07 -0.72
N ARG A 9 -7.95 -7.75 -0.68
CA ARG A 9 -7.15 -6.83 -1.48
C ARG A 9 -5.68 -6.87 -1.10
N ARG A 10 -5.36 -6.92 0.22
CA ARG A 10 -3.97 -6.87 0.74
C ARG A 10 -3.28 -8.23 0.71
N PHE A 11 -3.99 -9.30 1.05
CA PHE A 11 -3.42 -10.63 1.29
C PHE A 11 -3.89 -11.71 0.29
N GLY A 12 -4.80 -11.38 -0.61
CA GLY A 12 -5.43 -12.32 -1.53
C GLY A 12 -6.65 -13.02 -0.95
N GLU A 13 -7.29 -13.86 -1.77
CA GLU A 13 -8.41 -14.70 -1.33
C GLU A 13 -7.94 -15.86 -0.43
N SER A 14 -8.90 -16.68 0.03
CA SER A 14 -8.60 -17.78 0.95
C SER A 14 -7.57 -18.74 0.37
N HIS A 15 -6.49 -18.94 1.11
CA HIS A 15 -5.43 -19.86 0.73
C HIS A 15 -5.79 -21.30 1.08
N THR A 16 -5.31 -22.27 0.28
CA THR A 16 -5.57 -23.69 0.53
C THR A 16 -4.88 -24.22 1.79
N HIS A 17 -3.82 -23.54 2.25
CA HIS A 17 -2.94 -23.99 3.32
C HIS A 17 -3.18 -23.35 4.70
N GLY A 18 -4.23 -22.54 4.87
CA GLY A 18 -4.52 -21.90 6.15
C GLY A 18 -5.97 -21.45 6.30
N GLU A 19 -6.37 -21.20 7.54
CA GLU A 19 -7.73 -20.75 7.88
C GLU A 19 -7.85 -19.24 8.08
N LEU A 20 -6.74 -18.48 8.00
CA LEU A 20 -6.72 -17.03 8.30
C LEU A 20 -7.83 -16.26 7.58
N SER A 21 -7.93 -16.41 6.27
CA SER A 21 -8.90 -15.66 5.46
C SER A 21 -10.35 -16.00 5.86
N ARG A 22 -10.65 -17.26 6.14
CA ARG A 22 -11.96 -17.70 6.61
C ARG A 22 -12.27 -17.19 8.00
N GLN A 23 -11.31 -17.23 8.93
CA GLN A 23 -11.49 -16.73 10.28
C GLN A 23 -11.67 -15.20 10.30
N VAL A 24 -10.93 -14.44 9.50
CA VAL A 24 -11.14 -12.99 9.35
C VAL A 24 -12.51 -12.68 8.71
N ARG A 25 -12.96 -13.48 7.71
CA ARG A 25 -14.32 -13.36 7.18
C ARG A 25 -15.35 -13.55 8.28
N GLN A 26 -15.19 -14.61 9.10
CA GLN A 26 -16.08 -14.90 10.21
C GLN A 26 -16.07 -13.78 11.28
N PHE A 27 -14.90 -13.21 11.57
CA PHE A 27 -14.78 -12.07 12.47
C PHE A 27 -15.67 -10.90 12.03
N PHE A 28 -15.53 -10.46 10.78
CA PHE A 28 -16.32 -9.33 10.26
C PHE A 28 -17.82 -9.66 10.14
N LEU A 29 -18.19 -10.88 9.72
CA LEU A 29 -19.59 -11.31 9.66
C LEU A 29 -20.26 -11.30 11.04
N ASN A 30 -19.51 -11.62 12.08
CA ASN A 30 -20.00 -11.69 13.45
C ASN A 30 -19.97 -10.36 14.20
N GLY A 31 -19.51 -9.28 13.58
CA GLY A 31 -19.56 -7.93 14.15
C GLY A 31 -18.21 -7.30 14.45
N GLY A 32 -17.14 -7.92 14.00
CA GLY A 32 -15.78 -7.33 14.03
C GLY A 32 -15.72 -6.04 13.24
N ARG A 33 -14.91 -5.09 13.69
CA ARG A 33 -14.76 -3.76 13.06
C ARG A 33 -13.37 -3.49 12.57
N GLU A 34 -12.36 -3.94 13.29
CA GLU A 34 -10.95 -3.73 12.99
C GLU A 34 -10.14 -4.96 13.37
N ALA A 35 -9.26 -5.39 12.49
CA ALA A 35 -8.34 -6.49 12.74
C ALA A 35 -6.93 -6.14 12.27
N TRP A 36 -5.94 -6.36 13.13
CA TRP A 36 -4.54 -6.36 12.78
C TRP A 36 -4.17 -7.75 12.29
N VAL A 37 -3.60 -7.84 11.09
CA VAL A 37 -3.21 -9.11 10.48
C VAL A 37 -1.72 -9.10 10.24
N VAL A 38 -1.01 -10.05 10.85
CA VAL A 38 0.42 -10.25 10.66
C VAL A 38 0.62 -11.51 9.84
N ARG A 39 1.19 -11.35 8.66
CA ARG A 39 1.59 -12.48 7.83
C ARG A 39 2.86 -13.10 8.39
N ILE A 40 2.79 -14.38 8.72
CA ILE A 40 3.94 -15.17 9.14
C ILE A 40 4.38 -16.02 7.96
N GLY A 41 5.60 -15.75 7.46
CA GLY A 41 6.22 -16.54 6.39
C GLY A 41 7.42 -17.30 6.92
N ARG A 42 7.63 -18.51 6.46
CA ARG A 42 8.85 -19.24 6.74
C ARG A 42 9.97 -18.70 5.86
N VAL A 43 11.00 -18.12 6.44
CA VAL A 43 12.16 -17.62 5.73
C VAL A 43 13.23 -18.72 5.73
N ALA A 44 13.12 -19.68 4.80
CA ALA A 44 14.21 -20.64 4.56
C ALA A 44 15.31 -20.06 3.65
N THR A 45 14.95 -19.05 2.83
CA THR A 45 15.85 -18.28 1.95
C THR A 45 15.46 -16.81 2.01
N ALA A 46 16.34 -15.92 1.54
CA ALA A 46 16.01 -14.48 1.46
C ALA A 46 14.67 -14.27 0.74
N PRO A 47 13.80 -13.37 1.21
CA PRO A 47 12.52 -13.11 0.56
C PRO A 47 12.74 -12.66 -0.87
N ALA A 48 12.00 -13.27 -1.81
CA ALA A 48 12.07 -12.95 -3.21
C ALA A 48 10.99 -11.92 -3.56
N TYR A 49 11.42 -10.79 -4.12
CA TYR A 49 10.56 -9.71 -4.55
C TYR A 49 10.45 -9.71 -6.07
N SER A 50 9.24 -9.60 -6.57
CA SER A 50 9.04 -9.35 -8.01
C SER A 50 9.59 -7.96 -8.35
N SER A 51 10.33 -7.87 -9.44
CA SER A 51 10.92 -6.61 -9.86
C SER A 51 10.91 -6.45 -11.37
N VAL A 52 10.97 -5.22 -11.83
CA VAL A 52 11.19 -4.85 -13.22
C VAL A 52 12.21 -3.73 -13.28
N THR A 53 13.08 -3.80 -14.28
CA THR A 53 14.00 -2.73 -14.60
C THR A 53 13.49 -1.99 -15.82
N LEU A 54 13.10 -0.74 -15.60
CA LEU A 54 12.73 0.17 -16.67
C LEU A 54 14.01 0.63 -17.38
N GLN A 55 13.93 0.74 -18.69
CA GLN A 55 15.05 1.13 -19.54
C GLN A 55 14.81 2.53 -20.10
N THR A 56 15.87 3.24 -20.41
CA THR A 56 15.82 4.48 -21.18
C THR A 56 15.37 4.20 -22.61
N VAL A 57 15.07 5.26 -23.37
CA VAL A 57 14.78 5.17 -24.81
C VAL A 57 15.88 4.44 -25.58
N LEU A 58 17.14 4.57 -25.17
CA LEU A 58 18.30 3.86 -25.76
C LEU A 58 18.46 2.42 -25.26
N GLY A 59 17.59 1.94 -24.37
CA GLY A 59 17.66 0.58 -23.83
C GLY A 59 18.61 0.40 -22.66
N ALA A 60 19.20 1.46 -22.12
CA ALA A 60 20.02 1.37 -20.91
C ALA A 60 19.14 1.24 -19.67
N PRO A 61 19.49 0.37 -18.70
CA PRO A 61 18.74 0.26 -17.45
C PRO A 61 18.82 1.56 -16.65
N THR A 62 17.69 2.06 -16.12
CA THR A 62 17.65 3.35 -15.44
C THR A 62 16.95 3.30 -14.09
N LEU A 63 15.78 2.69 -13.99
CA LEU A 63 14.97 2.65 -12.77
C LEU A 63 14.52 1.23 -12.49
N ARG A 64 14.90 0.68 -11.35
CA ARG A 64 14.38 -0.61 -10.88
C ARG A 64 13.19 -0.37 -9.96
N LEU A 65 12.07 -1.01 -10.26
CA LEU A 65 10.91 -1.09 -9.39
C LEU A 65 10.85 -2.48 -8.78
N SER A 66 10.68 -2.56 -7.46
CA SER A 66 10.53 -3.81 -6.73
C SER A 66 9.24 -3.79 -5.93
N ALA A 67 8.47 -4.86 -5.99
CA ALA A 67 7.27 -5.00 -5.17
C ALA A 67 7.62 -4.86 -3.68
N ARG A 68 6.76 -4.23 -2.89
CA ARG A 68 6.96 -4.11 -1.43
C ARG A 68 6.81 -5.43 -0.72
N ASP A 69 5.93 -6.29 -1.23
CA ASP A 69 5.65 -7.60 -0.66
C ASP A 69 6.40 -8.68 -1.43
N ALA A 70 7.06 -9.57 -0.71
CA ALA A 70 7.67 -10.75 -1.28
C ALA A 70 6.60 -11.74 -1.78
N GLY A 71 6.91 -12.47 -2.83
CA GLY A 71 6.06 -13.54 -3.36
C GLY A 71 5.39 -13.23 -4.70
N LEU A 72 4.49 -14.11 -5.12
CA LEU A 72 3.88 -14.07 -6.46
C LEU A 72 2.90 -12.90 -6.67
N ASP A 73 2.37 -12.32 -5.61
CA ASP A 73 1.41 -11.22 -5.74
C ASP A 73 2.06 -9.99 -6.41
N GLY A 74 3.35 -9.78 -6.19
CA GLY A 74 4.11 -8.76 -6.91
C GLY A 74 4.11 -8.92 -8.43
N ASN A 75 3.89 -10.13 -8.95
CA ASN A 75 3.78 -10.37 -10.39
C ASN A 75 2.50 -9.78 -11.00
N THR A 76 1.53 -9.38 -10.19
CA THR A 76 0.31 -8.70 -10.64
C THR A 76 0.50 -7.21 -10.84
N VAL A 77 1.57 -6.63 -10.31
CA VAL A 77 1.84 -5.20 -10.41
C VAL A 77 2.35 -4.86 -11.81
N ARG A 78 1.81 -3.77 -12.37
CA ARG A 78 2.20 -3.20 -13.67
C ARG A 78 2.74 -1.80 -13.45
N ALA A 79 3.59 -1.37 -14.35
CA ALA A 79 4.10 0.00 -14.39
C ALA A 79 3.99 0.56 -15.81
N THR A 80 3.50 1.77 -15.92
CA THR A 80 3.43 2.52 -17.19
C THR A 80 4.08 3.88 -17.03
N VAL A 81 4.79 4.32 -18.04
CA VAL A 81 5.48 5.62 -18.08
C VAL A 81 4.86 6.48 -19.17
N ASP A 82 4.62 7.74 -18.88
CA ASP A 82 4.25 8.74 -19.88
C ASP A 82 5.05 10.05 -19.66
N TYR A 83 5.10 10.86 -20.71
CA TYR A 83 5.74 12.17 -20.69
C TYR A 83 4.74 13.32 -20.75
N ASP A 84 3.50 13.05 -20.32
CA ASP A 84 2.42 14.05 -20.25
C ASP A 84 2.61 14.95 -19.00
N THR A 85 3.66 15.71 -19.02
CA THR A 85 4.10 16.62 -17.93
C THR A 85 4.23 18.05 -18.45
N ALA A 86 4.33 18.99 -17.54
CA ALA A 86 4.58 20.40 -17.90
C ALA A 86 5.93 20.61 -18.61
N THR A 87 6.91 19.73 -18.34
CA THR A 87 8.24 19.74 -18.95
C THR A 87 8.58 18.38 -19.51
N PRO A 88 7.96 17.99 -20.64
CA PRO A 88 8.06 16.63 -21.17
C PRO A 88 9.48 16.22 -21.58
N ASP A 89 10.37 17.16 -21.78
CA ASP A 89 11.78 16.93 -22.12
C ASP A 89 12.72 16.87 -20.91
N ALA A 90 12.19 17.03 -19.69
CA ALA A 90 12.96 16.93 -18.45
C ALA A 90 12.36 15.92 -17.47
N THR A 91 11.03 15.77 -17.44
CA THR A 91 10.30 14.98 -16.46
C THR A 91 9.45 13.88 -17.10
N PHE A 92 8.93 12.98 -16.27
CA PHE A 92 8.04 11.90 -16.68
C PHE A 92 7.01 11.60 -15.58
N ASN A 93 5.93 10.91 -15.96
CA ASN A 93 4.98 10.36 -15.02
C ASN A 93 5.14 8.84 -14.97
N LEU A 94 4.90 8.28 -13.78
CA LEU A 94 4.86 6.85 -13.57
C LEU A 94 3.51 6.48 -12.93
N THR A 95 2.83 5.52 -13.54
CA THR A 95 1.60 4.95 -13.00
C THR A 95 1.80 3.47 -12.76
N HIS A 96 1.48 2.99 -11.56
CA HIS A 96 1.43 1.57 -11.27
C HIS A 96 0.08 1.17 -10.71
N PHE A 97 -0.27 -0.10 -10.94
CA PHE A 97 -1.54 -0.68 -10.57
C PHE A 97 -1.42 -2.19 -10.48
N ARG A 98 -2.34 -2.83 -9.78
CA ARG A 98 -2.50 -4.28 -9.83
C ARG A 98 -3.41 -4.66 -11.00
N GLU A 99 -3.03 -5.68 -11.74
CA GLU A 99 -3.83 -6.24 -12.80
C GLU A 99 -4.02 -7.73 -12.55
N ARG A 100 -5.26 -8.15 -12.39
CA ARG A 100 -5.66 -9.54 -12.23
C ARG A 100 -6.69 -9.90 -13.28
N TYR A 101 -6.68 -11.14 -13.70
CA TYR A 101 -7.66 -11.66 -14.66
C TYR A 101 -8.76 -12.39 -13.90
N ASP A 102 -10.02 -12.09 -14.20
CA ASP A 102 -11.15 -12.82 -13.65
C ASP A 102 -11.31 -14.20 -14.32
N ALA A 103 -12.27 -14.98 -13.86
CA ALA A 103 -12.52 -16.33 -14.39
C ALA A 103 -12.89 -16.36 -15.90
N ALA A 104 -13.31 -15.22 -16.45
CA ALA A 104 -13.61 -15.03 -17.87
C ALA A 104 -12.39 -14.55 -18.67
N GLY A 105 -11.23 -14.36 -18.01
CA GLY A 105 -10.02 -13.85 -18.64
C GLY A 105 -10.01 -12.32 -18.84
N ILE A 106 -10.95 -11.60 -18.22
CA ILE A 106 -11.03 -10.14 -18.32
C ILE A 106 -10.09 -9.51 -17.31
N ALA A 107 -9.21 -8.62 -17.78
CA ALA A 107 -8.29 -7.86 -16.91
C ALA A 107 -9.05 -6.88 -16.01
N ARG A 108 -8.80 -6.97 -14.72
CA ARG A 108 -9.30 -6.04 -13.69
C ARG A 108 -8.14 -5.29 -13.08
N ARG A 109 -8.20 -3.97 -13.12
CA ARG A 109 -7.17 -3.09 -12.54
C ARG A 109 -7.66 -2.54 -11.21
N SER A 110 -6.76 -2.56 -10.21
CA SER A 110 -6.98 -2.02 -8.86
C SER A 110 -5.73 -1.32 -8.35
N ASP A 111 -5.87 -0.63 -7.22
CA ASP A 111 -4.75 0.00 -6.51
C ASP A 111 -3.90 0.91 -7.42
N LEU A 112 -4.56 1.73 -8.23
CA LEU A 112 -3.89 2.64 -9.15
C LEU A 112 -3.23 3.79 -8.39
N GLU A 113 -1.93 3.93 -8.58
CA GLU A 113 -1.10 5.02 -8.04
C GLU A 113 -0.42 5.74 -9.19
N ARG A 114 -0.53 7.08 -9.23
CA ARG A 114 0.09 7.92 -10.25
C ARG A 114 1.02 8.94 -9.60
N PHE A 115 2.25 8.98 -10.08
CA PHE A 115 3.29 9.93 -9.68
C PHE A 115 3.64 10.81 -10.88
N GLU A 116 3.42 12.11 -10.73
CA GLU A 116 3.56 13.07 -11.82
C GLU A 116 4.80 13.94 -11.67
N GLY A 117 5.36 14.37 -12.81
CA GLY A 117 6.49 15.29 -12.85
C GLY A 117 7.75 14.74 -12.17
N LEU A 118 8.00 13.44 -12.27
CA LEU A 118 9.19 12.80 -11.72
C LEU A 118 10.44 13.18 -12.50
N SER A 119 11.57 13.28 -11.81
CA SER A 119 12.89 13.55 -12.38
C SER A 119 13.86 12.40 -12.06
N MET A 120 14.82 12.18 -12.93
CA MET A 120 15.98 11.32 -12.66
C MET A 120 17.18 12.10 -12.08
N ASP A 121 17.06 13.40 -11.88
CA ASP A 121 18.04 14.22 -11.18
C ASP A 121 18.03 13.94 -9.67
N PRO A 122 19.12 13.42 -9.08
CA PRO A 122 19.20 13.16 -7.63
C PRO A 122 19.03 14.41 -6.75
N ALA A 123 19.30 15.60 -7.28
CA ALA A 123 19.14 16.86 -6.56
C ALA A 123 17.70 17.41 -6.62
N SER A 124 16.86 16.83 -7.45
CA SER A 124 15.47 17.27 -7.60
C SER A 124 14.60 16.84 -6.40
N ALA A 125 13.76 17.75 -5.92
CA ALA A 125 12.70 17.40 -4.96
C ALA A 125 11.71 16.35 -5.50
N ARG A 126 11.66 16.14 -6.82
CA ARG A 126 10.85 15.14 -7.51
C ARG A 126 11.67 13.96 -7.98
N PHE A 127 12.80 13.66 -7.32
CA PHE A 127 13.62 12.50 -7.64
C PHE A 127 12.82 11.20 -7.54
N ALA A 128 12.70 10.49 -8.65
CA ALA A 128 11.80 9.36 -8.80
C ALA A 128 11.98 8.26 -7.73
N PRO A 129 13.21 7.78 -7.42
CA PRO A 129 13.40 6.77 -6.38
C PRO A 129 12.87 7.18 -5.02
N THR A 130 13.11 8.43 -4.60
CA THR A 130 12.67 8.96 -3.31
C THR A 130 11.16 9.10 -3.25
N VAL A 131 10.57 9.76 -4.25
CA VAL A 131 9.13 10.02 -4.31
C VAL A 131 8.33 8.72 -4.35
N ILE A 132 8.74 7.76 -5.18
CA ILE A 132 8.05 6.48 -5.34
C ILE A 132 8.19 5.64 -4.07
N THR A 133 9.41 5.51 -3.53
CA THR A 133 9.65 4.66 -2.35
C THR A 133 8.88 5.14 -1.13
N HIS A 134 8.70 6.46 -0.94
CA HIS A 134 7.94 6.99 0.18
C HIS A 134 6.42 7.07 -0.08
N GLY A 135 6.03 7.26 -1.34
CA GLY A 135 4.63 7.50 -1.69
C GLY A 135 3.85 6.27 -2.14
N SER A 136 4.51 5.22 -2.65
CA SER A 136 3.82 4.03 -3.16
C SER A 136 3.56 3.01 -2.05
N SER A 137 2.38 2.41 -2.06
CA SER A 137 2.05 1.23 -1.25
C SER A 137 2.38 -0.08 -1.97
N LEU A 138 2.66 -0.05 -3.26
CA LEU A 138 2.86 -1.22 -4.12
C LEU A 138 4.33 -1.55 -4.36
N VAL A 139 5.16 -0.51 -4.56
CA VAL A 139 6.54 -0.69 -5.00
C VAL A 139 7.52 0.19 -4.22
N THR A 140 8.78 -0.21 -4.27
CA THR A 140 9.95 0.64 -3.99
C THR A 140 10.70 0.88 -5.28
N ALA A 141 11.46 1.97 -5.36
CA ALA A 141 12.22 2.33 -6.56
C ALA A 141 13.70 2.58 -6.23
N GLU A 142 14.57 2.14 -7.13
CA GLU A 142 16.02 2.31 -7.06
C GLU A 142 16.54 2.87 -8.38
N SER A 143 17.34 3.92 -8.34
CA SER A 143 18.05 4.43 -9.52
C SER A 143 19.25 3.56 -9.84
N LEU A 144 19.35 3.13 -11.10
CA LEU A 144 20.51 2.42 -11.60
C LEU A 144 21.42 3.45 -12.29
N ALA A 145 22.66 3.55 -11.84
CA ALA A 145 23.70 4.50 -12.24
C ALA A 145 23.39 5.39 -13.45
N VAL A 146 22.96 6.62 -13.19
CA VAL A 146 22.57 7.58 -14.21
C VAL A 146 23.62 8.70 -14.23
N ALA A 147 24.24 8.90 -15.35
CA ALA A 147 25.11 10.05 -15.57
C ALA A 147 24.27 11.24 -16.05
N ALA A 148 24.57 12.42 -15.52
CA ALA A 148 24.03 13.66 -16.07
C ALA A 148 24.55 13.85 -17.51
N GLY A 149 23.64 14.13 -18.41
CA GLY A 149 23.95 14.48 -19.78
C GLY A 149 24.08 16.00 -19.95
N ARG A 150 23.64 16.49 -21.09
CA ARG A 150 23.65 17.90 -21.44
C ARG A 150 22.26 18.50 -21.30
N GLY A 151 22.08 19.41 -20.33
CA GLY A 151 20.87 20.23 -20.24
C GLY A 151 20.93 21.35 -21.25
N ARG A 152 19.80 21.69 -21.87
CA ARG A 152 19.77 22.71 -22.92
C ARG A 152 18.41 23.38 -23.05
N SER A 153 18.44 24.66 -23.40
CA SER A 153 17.31 25.45 -23.88
C SER A 153 17.50 25.74 -25.36
N VAL A 154 16.54 25.35 -26.17
CA VAL A 154 16.61 25.40 -27.64
C VAL A 154 15.51 26.32 -28.14
N SER A 155 15.86 27.21 -29.07
CA SER A 155 14.91 28.11 -29.73
C SER A 155 13.86 27.33 -30.53
N ASP A 156 12.63 27.84 -30.59
CA ASP A 156 11.62 27.39 -31.53
C ASP A 156 11.86 27.88 -32.98
N ARG A 157 12.89 28.70 -33.18
CA ARG A 157 13.24 29.34 -34.46
C ARG A 157 14.57 28.89 -34.98
N VAL A 158 14.65 28.80 -36.28
CA VAL A 158 15.88 28.60 -37.04
C VAL A 158 16.39 29.94 -37.54
N PHE A 159 17.69 30.15 -37.42
CA PHE A 159 18.35 31.36 -37.87
C PHE A 159 19.29 31.04 -39.02
N ALA A 160 19.16 31.74 -40.16
CA ALA A 160 20.01 31.51 -41.32
C ALA A 160 21.45 31.97 -41.09
N ALA A 161 21.64 33.00 -40.25
CA ALA A 161 22.96 33.50 -39.85
C ALA A 161 22.91 34.14 -38.46
N VAL A 162 24.08 34.28 -37.81
CA VAL A 162 24.24 34.96 -36.53
C VAL A 162 23.74 36.43 -36.60
N GLY A 163 23.85 37.08 -37.78
CA GLY A 163 23.34 38.43 -38.00
C GLY A 163 21.81 38.57 -37.90
N ASP A 164 21.06 37.48 -38.02
CA ASP A 164 19.62 37.52 -37.88
C ASP A 164 19.17 37.67 -36.42
N LEU A 165 20.06 37.41 -35.46
CA LEU A 165 19.81 37.60 -34.03
C LEU A 165 19.65 39.10 -33.69
N ASP A 166 20.21 40.01 -34.50
CA ASP A 166 20.03 41.47 -34.35
C ASP A 166 18.57 41.90 -34.47
N ALA A 167 17.78 41.17 -35.24
CA ALA A 167 16.34 41.43 -35.41
C ALA A 167 15.53 41.14 -34.12
N ALA A 168 16.08 40.39 -33.17
CA ALA A 168 15.44 40.11 -31.88
C ALA A 168 15.39 41.35 -30.97
N PHE A 169 16.21 42.36 -31.20
CA PHE A 169 16.30 43.55 -30.36
C PHE A 169 15.25 44.60 -30.74
N SER A 170 14.43 44.97 -29.78
CA SER A 170 13.51 46.11 -29.89
C SER A 170 14.15 47.48 -29.58
N GLY A 171 15.38 47.49 -29.05
CA GLY A 171 16.13 48.65 -28.60
C GLY A 171 17.65 48.44 -28.62
N PRO A 172 18.43 49.32 -27.96
CA PRO A 172 19.89 49.20 -27.92
C PRO A 172 20.39 48.08 -26.99
N THR A 173 19.53 47.61 -26.10
CA THR A 173 19.80 46.51 -25.17
C THR A 173 18.75 45.44 -25.26
N GLY A 174 19.08 44.23 -24.80
CA GLY A 174 18.16 43.12 -24.64
C GLY A 174 18.42 42.35 -23.36
N SER A 175 17.40 41.74 -22.78
CA SER A 175 17.51 41.01 -21.54
C SER A 175 16.83 39.66 -21.57
N LEU A 176 17.33 38.74 -20.77
CA LEU A 176 16.71 37.45 -20.48
C LEU A 176 17.11 36.98 -19.06
N ARG A 177 16.40 36.03 -18.50
CA ARG A 177 16.77 35.36 -17.26
C ARG A 177 17.17 33.92 -17.56
N VAL A 178 18.26 33.49 -16.93
CA VAL A 178 18.77 32.10 -17.09
C VAL A 178 18.99 31.51 -15.71
N ARG A 179 18.56 30.24 -15.56
CA ARG A 179 18.91 29.43 -14.41
C ARG A 179 19.66 28.20 -14.89
N VAL A 180 20.81 27.89 -14.26
CA VAL A 180 21.64 26.74 -14.60
C VAL A 180 21.74 25.83 -13.37
N GLY A 181 21.19 24.63 -13.47
CA GLY A 181 21.14 23.67 -12.37
C GLY A 181 20.46 24.25 -11.12
N SER A 182 21.18 24.25 -10.02
CA SER A 182 20.72 24.80 -8.73
C SER A 182 21.07 26.28 -8.51
N SER A 183 21.62 26.98 -9.53
CA SER A 183 21.92 28.39 -9.41
C SER A 183 20.65 29.25 -9.17
N PRO A 184 20.74 30.40 -8.54
CA PRO A 184 19.65 31.39 -8.57
C PRO A 184 19.35 31.78 -10.01
N VAL A 185 18.16 32.32 -10.24
CA VAL A 185 17.81 32.92 -11.55
C VAL A 185 18.66 34.12 -11.79
N LEU A 186 19.46 34.13 -12.86
CA LEU A 186 20.39 35.16 -13.24
C LEU A 186 19.73 36.11 -14.24
N PHE A 187 19.86 37.39 -14.03
CA PHE A 187 19.43 38.42 -14.97
C PHE A 187 20.59 38.78 -15.90
N ILE A 188 20.41 38.47 -17.19
CA ILE A 188 21.41 38.73 -18.23
C ILE A 188 20.92 39.87 -19.09
N ARG A 189 21.79 40.87 -19.28
CA ARG A 189 21.57 41.99 -20.18
C ARG A 189 22.72 42.09 -21.18
N VAL A 190 22.39 42.21 -22.43
CA VAL A 190 23.36 42.31 -23.54
C VAL A 190 23.06 43.56 -24.40
N ASN A 191 24.07 44.08 -25.03
CA ASN A 191 23.94 45.20 -25.98
C ASN A 191 23.69 44.66 -27.39
N ARG A 192 22.85 45.35 -28.16
CA ARG A 192 22.61 45.02 -29.58
C ARG A 192 23.84 45.17 -30.44
N ALA A 193 24.61 46.27 -30.21
CA ALA A 193 25.84 46.55 -30.96
C ALA A 193 26.89 45.48 -30.66
N GLY A 194 27.26 44.70 -31.66
CA GLY A 194 28.21 43.60 -31.57
C GLY A 194 27.68 42.32 -30.94
N PHE A 195 26.35 42.15 -30.86
CA PHE A 195 25.76 40.95 -30.32
C PHE A 195 26.16 39.74 -31.13
N SER A 196 26.50 38.66 -30.43
CA SER A 196 26.81 37.33 -31.00
C SER A 196 26.53 36.26 -29.98
N THR A 197 26.58 35.01 -30.40
CA THR A 197 26.49 33.85 -29.49
C THR A 197 27.55 33.90 -28.40
N THR A 198 28.80 34.27 -28.76
CA THR A 198 29.89 34.43 -27.81
C THR A 198 29.60 35.51 -26.76
N VAL A 199 29.05 36.67 -27.15
CA VAL A 199 28.69 37.75 -26.20
C VAL A 199 27.60 37.26 -25.21
N LEU A 200 26.64 36.49 -25.69
CA LEU A 200 25.62 35.92 -24.84
C LEU A 200 26.20 34.83 -23.90
N GLU A 201 27.09 34.02 -24.44
CA GLU A 201 27.80 32.96 -23.68
C GLU A 201 28.63 33.54 -22.56
N ASP A 202 29.45 34.54 -22.86
CA ASP A 202 30.29 35.24 -21.89
C ASP A 202 29.44 35.92 -20.81
N ALA A 203 28.36 36.60 -21.19
CA ALA A 203 27.48 37.27 -20.24
C ALA A 203 26.81 36.29 -19.27
N ILE A 204 26.44 35.10 -19.73
CA ILE A 204 25.87 34.06 -18.86
C ILE A 204 26.96 33.45 -17.95
N ASN A 205 28.13 33.13 -18.50
CA ASN A 205 29.22 32.54 -17.73
C ASN A 205 29.81 33.52 -16.70
N ASP A 206 29.91 34.83 -17.01
CA ASP A 206 30.31 35.86 -16.07
C ASP A 206 29.32 35.98 -14.90
N ALA A 207 28.03 35.89 -15.20
CA ALA A 207 26.98 35.89 -14.17
C ALA A 207 26.97 34.59 -13.32
N LEU A 208 27.43 33.48 -13.86
CA LEU A 208 27.58 32.20 -13.15
C LEU A 208 28.87 32.16 -12.30
N ALA A 209 29.85 33.03 -12.59
CA ALA A 209 31.13 32.99 -11.93
C ALA A 209 31.02 33.10 -10.41
N GLY A 210 31.60 32.15 -9.70
CA GLY A 210 31.51 32.04 -8.23
C GLY A 210 30.21 31.40 -7.68
N LEU A 211 29.23 31.11 -8.53
CA LEU A 211 28.00 30.46 -8.12
C LEU A 211 28.02 28.95 -8.39
N THR A 212 28.62 28.52 -9.50
CA THR A 212 28.74 27.11 -9.91
C THR A 212 30.03 26.91 -10.72
N SER A 213 30.48 25.67 -10.81
CA SER A 213 31.57 25.25 -11.72
C SER A 213 31.06 24.91 -13.12
N VAL A 214 29.75 24.95 -13.34
CA VAL A 214 29.14 24.62 -14.63
C VAL A 214 29.31 25.75 -15.61
N VAL A 215 29.76 25.44 -16.81
CA VAL A 215 29.94 26.38 -17.91
C VAL A 215 28.86 26.15 -18.96
N VAL A 216 28.30 27.26 -19.44
CA VAL A 216 27.28 27.25 -20.49
C VAL A 216 27.96 27.52 -21.83
N ALA A 217 27.51 26.78 -22.86
CA ALA A 217 27.86 27.06 -24.26
C ALA A 217 26.62 27.57 -25.02
N VAL A 218 26.79 28.60 -25.83
CA VAL A 218 25.76 29.14 -26.70
C VAL A 218 26.14 28.87 -28.15
N THR A 219 25.38 28.06 -28.84
CA THR A 219 25.68 27.61 -30.21
C THR A 219 24.58 27.97 -31.18
N LEU A 220 24.98 28.36 -32.38
CA LEU A 220 24.12 28.58 -33.53
C LEU A 220 24.90 28.23 -34.80
N ALA A 221 24.49 27.19 -35.50
CA ALA A 221 24.95 26.94 -36.85
C ALA A 221 23.95 27.53 -37.87
N ALA A 222 24.42 27.80 -39.09
CA ALA A 222 23.54 28.34 -40.13
C ALA A 222 22.43 27.33 -40.48
N GLY A 223 21.20 27.74 -40.31
CA GLY A 223 20.05 26.88 -40.53
C GLY A 223 19.65 26.00 -39.34
N ASP A 224 20.24 26.25 -38.16
CA ASP A 224 19.92 25.56 -36.90
C ASP A 224 19.21 26.50 -35.88
N PRO A 225 18.51 25.98 -34.89
CA PRO A 225 18.02 26.75 -33.78
C PRO A 225 19.15 27.24 -32.86
N LEU A 226 18.94 28.38 -32.21
CA LEU A 226 19.83 28.86 -31.14
C LEU A 226 19.73 27.90 -29.94
N GLU A 227 20.88 27.41 -29.48
CA GLU A 227 20.94 26.52 -28.31
C GLU A 227 21.80 27.11 -27.20
N ILE A 228 21.30 27.12 -25.98
CA ILE A 228 22.02 27.43 -24.74
C ILE A 228 22.10 26.14 -23.94
N ALA A 229 23.32 25.62 -23.72
CA ALA A 229 23.49 24.30 -23.14
C ALA A 229 24.57 24.25 -22.06
N ALA A 230 24.40 23.36 -21.10
CA ALA A 230 25.36 23.08 -20.05
C ALA A 230 25.53 21.58 -19.84
N THR A 231 26.76 21.11 -19.61
CA THR A 231 27.01 19.71 -19.29
C THR A 231 26.77 19.48 -17.79
N GLY A 232 25.95 18.47 -17.48
CA GLY A 232 25.69 18.08 -16.10
C GLY A 232 24.67 18.94 -15.34
N ALA A 233 24.06 19.93 -15.97
CA ALA A 233 23.08 20.80 -15.34
C ALA A 233 21.96 21.18 -16.32
N ASP A 234 20.75 21.39 -15.79
CA ASP A 234 19.62 21.92 -16.55
C ASP A 234 19.85 23.38 -16.90
N VAL A 235 19.37 23.80 -18.07
CA VAL A 235 19.34 25.22 -18.50
C VAL A 235 17.88 25.60 -18.72
N VAL A 236 17.41 26.59 -17.96
CA VAL A 236 16.05 27.11 -18.05
C VAL A 236 16.14 28.60 -18.41
N VAL A 237 15.42 28.99 -19.45
CA VAL A 237 15.37 30.39 -19.91
C VAL A 237 13.99 30.97 -19.60
N GLU A 238 14.01 32.10 -18.89
CA GLU A 238 12.79 32.83 -18.51
C GLU A 238 12.80 34.23 -19.10
N ARG A 239 11.62 34.81 -19.19
CA ARG A 239 11.42 36.15 -19.71
C ARG A 239 12.30 37.19 -19.02
N GLY A 240 12.90 38.08 -19.82
CA GLY A 240 13.62 39.28 -19.36
C GLY A 240 12.70 40.38 -18.83
N ASP A 241 13.22 41.62 -18.82
CA ASP A 241 12.45 42.82 -18.47
C ASP A 241 11.74 43.44 -19.68
N ALA A 242 11.63 44.76 -19.74
CA ALA A 242 10.96 45.49 -20.82
C ALA A 242 11.65 45.33 -22.20
N ASP A 243 12.95 45.01 -22.21
CA ASP A 243 13.78 44.72 -23.36
C ASP A 243 13.99 43.21 -23.57
N ASP A 244 12.95 42.41 -23.29
CA ASP A 244 12.99 40.96 -23.35
C ASP A 244 13.35 40.42 -24.76
N LEU A 245 14.37 39.57 -24.80
CA LEU A 245 14.82 38.88 -26.01
C LEU A 245 14.18 37.53 -26.21
N THR A 246 13.68 36.91 -25.14
CA THR A 246 13.30 35.51 -25.18
C THR A 246 12.21 35.22 -26.19
N ARG A 247 11.24 36.14 -26.33
CA ARG A 247 10.14 36.02 -27.31
C ARG A 247 10.65 36.07 -28.75
N ALA A 248 11.55 37.00 -29.03
CA ALA A 248 12.08 37.20 -30.38
C ALA A 248 13.08 36.09 -30.76
N LEU A 249 13.81 35.55 -29.79
CA LEU A 249 14.71 34.45 -29.98
C LEU A 249 13.99 33.07 -29.89
N GLY A 250 12.72 33.04 -29.52
CA GLY A 250 11.99 31.80 -29.34
C GLY A 250 12.53 30.89 -28.23
N LEU A 251 13.16 31.47 -27.20
CA LEU A 251 13.72 30.75 -26.08
C LEU A 251 12.75 30.66 -24.91
N GLY A 252 12.85 29.56 -24.15
CA GLY A 252 12.01 29.26 -23.01
C GLY A 252 10.64 28.65 -23.36
N LEU A 253 10.10 27.81 -22.49
CA LEU A 253 8.85 27.07 -22.72
C LEU A 253 7.66 27.98 -23.03
N SER A 254 7.61 29.17 -22.42
CA SER A 254 6.52 30.13 -22.64
C SER A 254 6.49 30.75 -24.05
N ASN A 255 7.57 30.66 -24.78
CA ASN A 255 7.73 31.21 -26.14
C ASN A 255 7.83 30.10 -27.21
N GLY A 256 7.54 28.85 -26.84
CA GLY A 256 7.60 27.69 -27.74
C GLY A 256 8.98 26.99 -27.78
N GLY A 257 9.98 27.54 -27.12
CA GLY A 257 11.28 26.89 -27.01
C GLY A 257 11.23 25.55 -26.26
N ILE A 258 12.24 24.73 -26.46
CA ILE A 258 12.34 23.41 -25.87
C ILE A 258 13.42 23.43 -24.76
N GLU A 259 13.09 22.95 -23.58
CA GLU A 259 14.02 22.80 -22.48
C GLU A 259 14.23 21.32 -22.18
N VAL A 260 15.42 20.81 -22.50
CA VAL A 260 15.81 19.42 -22.28
C VAL A 260 16.63 19.36 -20.99
N GLY A 261 16.17 18.59 -20.04
CA GLY A 261 16.88 18.42 -18.76
C GLY A 261 18.17 17.62 -18.92
N ALA A 262 19.16 17.88 -18.09
CA ALA A 262 20.43 17.16 -18.08
C ALA A 262 20.27 15.65 -17.82
N PHE A 263 19.22 15.27 -17.11
CA PHE A 263 18.85 13.88 -16.86
C PHE A 263 17.75 13.35 -17.78
N ALA A 264 17.39 14.09 -18.84
CA ALA A 264 16.33 13.69 -19.76
C ALA A 264 16.61 12.34 -20.43
N ALA A 265 17.85 12.06 -20.82
CA ALA A 265 18.26 10.80 -21.42
C ALA A 265 18.20 9.62 -20.43
N ALA A 266 18.18 9.91 -19.15
CA ALA A 266 18.10 8.92 -18.07
C ALA A 266 16.68 8.54 -17.71
N ARG A 267 15.66 9.23 -18.23
CA ARG A 267 14.26 8.90 -17.95
C ARG A 267 13.90 7.52 -18.47
N PRO A 268 13.05 6.78 -17.76
CA PRO A 268 12.44 5.58 -18.31
C PRO A 268 11.72 5.91 -19.62
N ALA A 269 11.87 5.08 -20.63
CA ALA A 269 11.17 5.24 -21.89
C ALA A 269 9.65 5.22 -21.66
N PRO A 270 8.88 6.03 -22.40
CA PRO A 270 7.44 6.10 -22.22
C PRO A 270 6.76 4.83 -22.73
N ASN A 271 5.57 4.61 -22.21
CA ASN A 271 4.72 3.54 -22.71
C ASN A 271 4.20 3.88 -24.10
N GLY A 272 4.25 2.94 -25.00
CA GLY A 272 3.90 3.15 -26.40
C GLY A 272 5.03 3.81 -27.21
N LEU A 273 4.68 4.20 -28.42
CA LEU A 273 5.57 4.89 -29.33
C LEU A 273 5.33 6.38 -29.18
N VAL A 274 6.34 7.12 -28.76
CA VAL A 274 6.26 8.58 -28.57
C VAL A 274 7.27 9.24 -29.50
N TRP A 275 6.78 10.07 -30.40
CA TRP A 275 7.62 10.87 -31.25
C TRP A 275 8.23 12.03 -30.47
N PRO A 276 9.45 12.45 -30.74
CA PRO A 276 10.02 13.66 -30.18
C PRO A 276 9.13 14.87 -30.60
N PRO A 277 9.27 16.02 -29.92
CA PRO A 277 8.59 17.23 -30.38
C PRO A 277 8.90 17.42 -31.86
N LEU A 278 7.88 17.67 -32.66
CA LEU A 278 7.97 17.71 -34.10
C LEU A 278 8.72 18.95 -34.64
N VAL A 279 9.51 19.59 -33.80
CA VAL A 279 10.09 20.88 -34.07
C VAL A 279 11.59 20.82 -33.86
N ASP A 280 12.31 20.66 -34.95
CA ASP A 280 13.59 21.30 -35.10
C ASP A 280 13.31 22.67 -35.73
N GLY A 281 13.05 23.72 -34.92
CA GLY A 281 13.15 25.09 -35.31
C GLY A 281 11.98 25.73 -36.10
N VAL A 282 10.73 25.24 -35.98
CA VAL A 282 9.55 25.88 -36.63
C VAL A 282 8.45 26.09 -35.61
N ASP A 283 7.76 27.23 -35.66
CA ASP A 283 6.61 27.55 -34.80
C ASP A 283 5.62 26.39 -34.76
N PHE A 284 5.37 25.87 -33.55
CA PHE A 284 4.37 24.85 -33.36
C PHE A 284 2.99 25.48 -33.31
N ASP A 285 2.32 25.49 -34.44
CA ASP A 285 0.89 25.71 -34.51
C ASP A 285 0.19 24.36 -34.74
N PRO A 286 -0.61 23.86 -33.77
CA PRO A 286 -1.34 22.59 -33.93
C PRO A 286 -2.32 22.63 -35.08
N ILE A 287 -2.60 23.80 -35.62
CA ILE A 287 -3.52 24.06 -36.76
C ILE A 287 -2.74 24.34 -38.05
N ALA A 288 -1.44 24.70 -37.94
CA ALA A 288 -0.62 24.99 -39.12
C ALA A 288 -0.40 23.75 -40.01
N PRO A 289 -0.45 23.90 -41.33
CA PRO A 289 -0.15 22.83 -42.25
C PRO A 289 1.24 22.24 -42.01
N LEU A 290 1.38 20.91 -41.99
CA LEU A 290 2.66 20.20 -41.87
C LEU A 290 3.56 20.40 -43.12
N VAL A 291 3.11 21.11 -44.13
CA VAL A 291 3.83 21.35 -45.39
C VAL A 291 5.17 22.04 -45.16
N ASP A 292 5.25 22.92 -44.16
CA ASP A 292 6.51 23.59 -43.79
C ASP A 292 7.44 22.74 -42.90
N ARG A 293 7.04 21.51 -42.63
CA ARG A 293 7.75 20.57 -41.74
C ARG A 293 8.25 19.35 -42.50
N VAL A 294 8.96 19.61 -43.59
CA VAL A 294 9.46 18.64 -44.58
C VAL A 294 10.16 17.39 -43.98
N PRO A 295 10.93 17.46 -42.90
CA PRO A 295 11.58 16.25 -42.37
C PRO A 295 10.59 15.19 -41.87
N LEU A 296 9.48 15.63 -41.25
CA LEU A 296 8.50 14.70 -40.72
C LEU A 296 7.64 14.06 -41.76
N ALA A 297 7.13 14.85 -42.74
CA ALA A 297 6.31 14.35 -43.83
C ALA A 297 7.07 13.30 -44.69
N SER A 298 8.36 13.49 -44.93
CA SER A 298 9.19 12.51 -45.65
C SER A 298 9.50 11.25 -44.79
N ARG A 299 9.64 11.40 -43.49
CA ARG A 299 9.93 10.28 -42.56
C ARG A 299 8.69 9.45 -42.22
N LEU A 300 7.50 10.04 -42.26
CA LEU A 300 6.22 9.36 -42.05
C LEU A 300 5.57 8.88 -43.34
N ALA A 301 6.18 9.08 -44.52
CA ALA A 301 5.61 8.67 -45.79
C ALA A 301 5.33 7.16 -45.86
N THR A 302 6.13 6.37 -45.18
CA THR A 302 5.92 4.93 -45.03
C THR A 302 6.47 4.49 -43.66
N PHE A 303 5.65 3.86 -42.84
CA PHE A 303 6.14 3.20 -41.65
C PHE A 303 5.48 1.83 -41.46
N ALA A 304 6.21 0.89 -40.94
CA ALA A 304 5.67 -0.39 -40.48
C ALA A 304 6.02 -0.58 -39.02
N VAL A 305 5.07 -1.08 -38.24
CA VAL A 305 5.28 -1.47 -36.85
C VAL A 305 5.43 -2.98 -36.81
N THR A 306 6.62 -3.45 -36.44
CA THR A 306 6.89 -4.88 -36.27
C THR A 306 7.07 -5.20 -34.80
N GLY A 307 6.51 -6.30 -34.33
CA GLY A 307 6.69 -6.79 -32.99
C GLY A 307 6.37 -8.28 -32.91
N THR A 308 6.75 -8.91 -31.83
CA THR A 308 6.53 -10.36 -31.59
C THR A 308 5.06 -10.78 -31.67
N LEU A 309 4.15 -9.86 -31.57
CA LEU A 309 2.69 -10.10 -31.59
C LEU A 309 1.96 -9.49 -32.80
N LEU A 310 2.67 -8.73 -33.65
CA LEU A 310 2.08 -8.14 -34.83
C LEU A 310 2.71 -8.78 -36.06
N PRO A 311 1.93 -9.39 -36.95
CA PRO A 311 2.46 -9.80 -38.23
C PRO A 311 2.98 -8.55 -38.98
N VAL A 312 4.07 -8.72 -39.72
CA VAL A 312 4.63 -7.67 -40.56
C VAL A 312 3.55 -7.17 -41.51
N ALA A 313 3.00 -6.02 -41.23
CA ALA A 313 2.10 -5.32 -42.14
C ALA A 313 2.72 -3.97 -42.41
N ALA A 314 3.28 -3.84 -43.62
CA ALA A 314 3.64 -2.54 -44.14
C ALA A 314 2.33 -1.83 -44.56
N VAL A 315 1.92 -0.87 -43.79
CA VAL A 315 0.82 0.03 -44.19
C VAL A 315 1.46 1.37 -44.52
N ALA A 316 1.39 1.74 -45.78
CA ALA A 316 1.73 3.10 -46.20
C ALA A 316 0.55 4.02 -45.90
N PRO A 317 0.66 4.94 -44.94
CA PRO A 317 -0.34 6.01 -44.84
C PRO A 317 -0.19 6.86 -46.11
N THR A 318 -1.23 6.98 -46.89
CA THR A 318 -1.27 7.89 -48.01
C THR A 318 -1.39 9.32 -47.48
N TYR A 319 -0.25 9.94 -47.18
CA TYR A 319 -0.18 11.37 -47.01
C TYR A 319 -0.15 11.98 -48.44
N GLU A 320 -1.26 12.54 -48.86
CA GLU A 320 -1.24 13.39 -50.05
C GLU A 320 -0.30 14.56 -49.75
N ALA A 321 0.80 14.63 -50.44
CA ALA A 321 1.88 15.61 -50.25
C ALA A 321 1.45 17.06 -50.61
N SER A 322 0.17 17.30 -50.88
CA SER A 322 -0.37 18.61 -51.23
C SER A 322 -1.21 19.16 -50.12
N THR A 323 -0.73 20.25 -49.58
CA THR A 323 -1.54 21.29 -48.96
C THR A 323 -2.38 20.87 -47.74
N ALA A 324 -1.90 21.21 -46.55
CA ALA A 324 -2.66 21.26 -45.31
C ALA A 324 -2.79 19.93 -44.52
N THR A 325 -1.68 19.18 -44.33
CA THR A 325 -1.69 18.09 -43.38
C THR A 325 -1.45 18.64 -41.98
N THR A 326 -2.49 18.71 -41.17
CA THR A 326 -2.40 19.12 -39.78
C THR A 326 -1.94 17.95 -38.89
N LEU A 327 -1.41 18.24 -37.71
CA LEU A 327 -1.05 17.21 -36.70
C LEU A 327 -2.28 16.34 -36.35
N SER A 328 -3.48 16.91 -36.36
CA SER A 328 -4.74 16.21 -36.16
C SER A 328 -5.01 15.19 -37.29
N ARG A 329 -4.64 15.51 -38.52
CA ARG A 329 -4.77 14.60 -39.66
C ARG A 329 -3.77 13.44 -39.53
N VAL A 330 -2.49 13.73 -39.20
CA VAL A 330 -1.47 12.71 -38.99
C VAL A 330 -1.88 11.77 -37.84
N ARG A 331 -2.44 12.31 -36.76
CA ARG A 331 -3.02 11.48 -35.69
C ARG A 331 -4.12 10.55 -36.21
N SER A 332 -5.06 11.07 -36.99
CA SER A 332 -6.16 10.28 -37.51
C SER A 332 -5.70 9.16 -38.45
N ASP A 333 -4.73 9.45 -39.30
CA ASP A 333 -4.16 8.47 -40.22
C ASP A 333 -3.34 7.40 -39.47
N LEU A 334 -2.56 7.78 -38.46
CA LEU A 334 -1.88 6.86 -37.58
C LEU A 334 -2.86 5.95 -36.79
N GLU A 335 -3.98 6.50 -36.34
CA GLU A 335 -5.01 5.73 -35.66
C GLU A 335 -5.69 4.74 -36.62
N ALA A 336 -5.92 5.13 -37.87
CA ALA A 336 -6.46 4.24 -38.90
C ALA A 336 -5.48 3.09 -39.20
N VAL A 337 -4.19 3.39 -39.35
CA VAL A 337 -3.12 2.38 -39.50
C VAL A 337 -3.04 1.47 -38.29
N ALA A 338 -3.04 2.03 -37.09
CA ALA A 338 -3.01 1.27 -35.84
C ALA A 338 -4.20 0.30 -35.72
N ARG A 339 -5.40 0.74 -36.14
CA ARG A 339 -6.59 -0.12 -36.20
C ARG A 339 -6.48 -1.22 -37.25
N ALA A 340 -5.90 -0.93 -38.41
CA ALA A 340 -5.69 -1.91 -39.47
C ALA A 340 -4.65 -2.99 -39.06
N LEU A 341 -3.70 -2.66 -38.18
CA LEU A 341 -2.71 -3.57 -37.62
C LEU A 341 -3.28 -4.44 -36.50
N THR A 342 -4.53 -4.21 -36.09
CA THR A 342 -5.16 -4.98 -35.02
C THR A 342 -5.43 -6.40 -35.49
N THR A 343 -4.57 -7.33 -35.08
CA THR A 343 -4.80 -8.77 -35.24
C THR A 343 -4.90 -9.39 -33.84
N GLY A 344 -6.05 -9.98 -33.54
CA GLY A 344 -6.31 -10.57 -32.22
C GLY A 344 -6.79 -9.55 -31.19
N SER A 345 -6.30 -9.62 -29.97
CA SER A 345 -6.77 -8.83 -28.82
C SER A 345 -6.07 -7.48 -28.63
N THR A 346 -5.09 -7.13 -29.45
CA THR A 346 -4.32 -5.89 -29.30
C THR A 346 -4.91 -4.78 -30.15
N ALA A 347 -5.44 -3.76 -29.51
CA ALA A 347 -5.87 -2.53 -30.15
C ALA A 347 -4.89 -1.39 -29.86
N TRP A 348 -4.69 -0.50 -30.83
CA TRP A 348 -3.83 0.67 -30.71
C TRP A 348 -4.64 1.94 -30.85
N THR A 349 -4.27 2.98 -30.12
CA THR A 349 -4.83 4.33 -30.28
C THR A 349 -3.72 5.33 -30.51
N ALA A 350 -3.98 6.30 -31.38
CA ALA A 350 -3.09 7.43 -31.58
C ALA A 350 -3.65 8.68 -30.90
N SER A 351 -2.78 9.46 -30.29
CA SER A 351 -3.13 10.73 -29.67
C SER A 351 -2.02 11.76 -29.89
N VAL A 352 -2.35 13.03 -29.66
CA VAL A 352 -1.37 14.12 -29.59
C VAL A 352 -1.32 14.60 -28.15
N ARG A 353 -0.13 14.58 -27.55
CA ARG A 353 0.10 15.02 -26.17
C ARG A 353 1.34 15.89 -26.10
N GLY A 354 1.22 17.10 -25.55
CA GLY A 354 2.34 18.04 -25.44
C GLY A 354 3.06 18.30 -26.77
N GLY A 355 2.31 18.38 -27.89
CA GLY A 355 2.89 18.55 -29.22
C GLY A 355 3.55 17.31 -29.81
N ARG A 356 3.45 16.15 -29.16
CA ARG A 356 4.02 14.88 -29.61
C ARG A 356 2.94 13.94 -30.10
N LEU A 357 3.26 13.19 -31.13
CA LEU A 357 2.45 12.04 -31.53
C LEU A 357 2.72 10.89 -30.58
N VAL A 358 1.67 10.22 -30.13
CA VAL A 358 1.75 9.08 -29.22
C VAL A 358 0.88 7.96 -29.78
N LEU A 359 1.46 6.77 -29.93
CA LEU A 359 0.76 5.55 -30.31
C LEU A 359 0.79 4.59 -29.11
N LEU A 360 -0.38 4.29 -28.56
CA LEU A 360 -0.52 3.48 -27.34
C LEU A 360 -1.25 2.18 -27.59
N PRO A 361 -0.78 1.04 -27.08
CA PRO A 361 -1.57 -0.18 -27.04
C PRO A 361 -2.68 -0.03 -25.99
N THR A 362 -3.93 -0.31 -26.36
CA THR A 362 -5.09 -0.21 -25.48
C THR A 362 -5.51 -1.52 -24.88
N SER A 363 -5.17 -2.62 -25.52
CA SER A 363 -5.39 -3.97 -25.03
C SER A 363 -4.30 -4.90 -25.58
N GLY A 364 -4.03 -5.99 -24.92
CA GLY A 364 -3.09 -6.98 -25.40
C GLY A 364 -2.51 -7.84 -24.31
N ASP A 365 -1.94 -8.96 -24.68
CA ASP A 365 -1.19 -9.81 -23.77
C ASP A 365 0.07 -9.08 -23.33
N SER A 366 0.00 -8.51 -22.14
CA SER A 366 1.12 -7.85 -21.49
C SER A 366 2.28 -8.82 -21.12
N ASN A 367 2.19 -10.10 -21.50
CA ASN A 367 3.25 -11.08 -21.29
C ASN A 367 4.32 -11.05 -22.38
N ALA A 368 4.04 -10.52 -23.56
CA ALA A 368 5.04 -10.35 -24.58
C ALA A 368 5.89 -9.13 -24.25
N GLY A 369 7.20 -9.33 -24.17
CA GLY A 369 8.14 -8.22 -24.14
C GLY A 369 7.91 -7.39 -25.40
N PHE A 370 7.56 -6.12 -25.22
CA PHE A 370 7.31 -5.23 -26.34
C PHE A 370 8.66 -4.79 -26.94
N GLY A 371 9.15 -5.54 -27.91
CA GLY A 371 10.14 -5.06 -28.85
C GLY A 371 9.41 -4.66 -30.11
N HIS A 372 9.00 -3.42 -30.23
CA HIS A 372 8.48 -2.89 -31.49
C HIS A 372 9.59 -2.17 -32.23
N THR A 373 9.81 -2.53 -33.49
CA THR A 373 10.71 -1.85 -34.37
C THR A 373 9.90 -1.00 -35.33
N LEU A 374 10.25 0.25 -35.47
CA LEU A 374 9.67 1.12 -36.50
C LEU A 374 10.57 1.06 -37.74
N THR A 375 9.96 0.79 -38.89
CA THR A 375 10.66 0.79 -40.16
C THR A 375 10.14 1.92 -41.05
N SER A 376 11.03 2.56 -41.78
CA SER A 376 10.67 3.54 -42.82
C SER A 376 11.00 2.94 -44.18
N GLY A 377 9.98 2.69 -44.97
CA GLY A 377 10.14 2.04 -46.28
C GLY A 377 10.57 0.58 -46.15
N ALA A 378 11.54 0.15 -46.95
CA ALA A 378 12.11 -1.21 -46.97
C ALA A 378 13.32 -1.38 -46.07
N THR A 379 13.74 -0.32 -45.40
CA THR A 379 14.90 -0.31 -44.49
C THR A 379 14.47 -0.08 -43.05
N ASP A 380 15.00 -0.90 -42.13
CA ASP A 380 14.84 -0.65 -40.71
C ASP A 380 15.44 0.72 -40.37
N LEU A 381 14.72 1.51 -39.56
CA LEU A 381 15.28 2.72 -38.99
C LEU A 381 16.46 2.31 -38.11
N ALA A 382 17.62 2.99 -38.31
CA ALA A 382 18.77 2.76 -37.48
C ALA A 382 18.38 2.96 -35.98
N ASP A 383 19.04 2.24 -35.09
CA ASP A 383 18.79 2.33 -33.63
C ASP A 383 18.86 3.76 -33.12
N ALA A 384 19.70 4.60 -33.70
CA ALA A 384 19.80 6.01 -33.39
C ALA A 384 18.54 6.79 -33.75
N ASP A 385 17.89 6.47 -34.88
CA ASP A 385 16.64 7.11 -35.31
C ASP A 385 15.47 6.63 -34.44
N VAL A 386 15.42 5.36 -34.10
CA VAL A 386 14.43 4.79 -33.17
C VAL A 386 14.55 5.44 -31.79
N ALA A 387 15.77 5.67 -31.34
CA ALA A 387 16.05 6.34 -30.08
C ALA A 387 15.68 7.82 -30.12
N ALA A 388 16.00 8.52 -31.21
CA ALA A 388 15.65 9.92 -31.43
C ALA A 388 14.12 10.13 -31.49
N PHE A 389 13.37 9.13 -31.95
CA PHE A 389 11.92 9.14 -31.97
C PHE A 389 11.26 8.67 -30.67
N GLY A 390 12.02 8.24 -29.66
CA GLY A 390 11.45 7.77 -28.40
C GLY A 390 10.53 6.55 -28.55
N LEU A 391 10.78 5.68 -29.49
CA LEU A 391 9.86 4.65 -29.95
C LEU A 391 9.95 3.33 -29.19
N ARG A 392 10.15 3.35 -27.87
CA ARG A 392 10.12 2.13 -27.05
C ARG A 392 8.91 2.12 -26.13
N THR A 393 8.29 0.97 -26.01
CA THR A 393 7.18 0.76 -25.10
C THR A 393 7.69 0.39 -23.71
N THR A 394 7.07 0.89 -22.69
CA THR A 394 7.41 0.62 -21.30
C THR A 394 6.23 0.22 -20.43
N GLU A 395 5.22 -0.39 -21.01
CA GLU A 395 4.33 -1.15 -20.16
C GLU A 395 5.09 -2.36 -19.64
N ALA A 396 5.45 -2.32 -18.36
CA ALA A 396 6.26 -3.35 -17.74
C ALA A 396 5.49 -4.04 -16.62
N ARG A 397 5.62 -5.36 -16.56
CA ARG A 397 5.17 -6.17 -15.42
C ARG A 397 6.30 -6.30 -14.43
N LEU A 398 6.01 -6.16 -13.14
CA LEU A 398 6.94 -6.56 -12.11
C LEU A 398 7.02 -8.09 -12.12
N ARG A 399 8.13 -8.61 -12.61
CA ARG A 399 8.45 -10.04 -12.60
C ARG A 399 9.90 -10.23 -12.23
N PRO A 400 10.22 -11.38 -11.66
CA PRO A 400 11.60 -11.83 -11.61
C PRO A 400 12.13 -12.05 -13.04
N ALA A 401 13.39 -11.71 -13.27
CA ALA A 401 14.04 -12.02 -14.54
C ALA A 401 14.18 -13.55 -14.74
N PRO A 402 14.02 -14.10 -15.95
CA PRO A 402 14.39 -15.48 -16.22
C PRO A 402 15.93 -15.64 -16.10
N PRO A 403 16.45 -16.69 -15.49
CA PRO A 403 15.83 -17.85 -14.84
C PRO A 403 15.44 -17.61 -13.38
N ALA A 404 15.65 -16.43 -12.82
CA ALA A 404 15.31 -16.06 -11.44
C ALA A 404 13.80 -16.12 -11.17
N PHE A 405 12.97 -16.16 -12.20
CA PHE A 405 11.52 -16.35 -12.07
C PHE A 405 11.17 -17.62 -11.29
N ALA A 406 11.85 -18.74 -11.57
CA ALA A 406 11.68 -19.97 -10.82
C ALA A 406 12.15 -19.85 -9.37
N THR A 407 13.19 -19.05 -9.11
CA THR A 407 13.75 -18.83 -7.78
C THR A 407 12.88 -17.90 -6.94
N CYS A 408 12.23 -16.91 -7.55
CA CYS A 408 11.25 -16.06 -6.87
C CYS A 408 9.94 -16.80 -6.58
N GLN A 409 9.57 -17.79 -7.38
CA GLN A 409 8.51 -18.74 -7.07
C GLN A 409 8.88 -19.65 -5.90
N LEU A 410 10.17 -19.91 -5.65
CA LEU A 410 10.64 -20.74 -4.54
C LEU A 410 10.33 -20.13 -3.17
N GLY A 411 10.28 -18.81 -3.03
CA GLY A 411 9.74 -18.18 -1.83
C GLY A 411 8.29 -18.59 -1.56
N VAL A 412 7.57 -18.95 -2.61
CA VAL A 412 6.15 -19.29 -2.60
C VAL A 412 5.91 -20.80 -2.49
N SER A 413 6.63 -21.63 -3.26
CA SER A 413 6.22 -23.02 -3.44
C SER A 413 6.67 -23.99 -2.35
N ALA A 414 7.89 -23.86 -1.84
CA ALA A 414 8.40 -24.81 -0.84
C ALA A 414 8.12 -24.34 0.60
N ASN A 415 8.02 -23.05 0.82
CA ASN A 415 7.90 -22.45 2.15
C ASN A 415 6.46 -22.02 2.51
N GLU A 416 5.60 -21.78 1.54
CA GLU A 416 4.17 -21.54 1.81
C GLU A 416 3.43 -22.84 2.25
N LEU A 417 3.99 -23.99 1.94
CA LEU A 417 3.45 -25.29 2.36
C LEU A 417 3.94 -25.75 3.73
N ALA A 418 4.95 -25.11 4.28
CA ALA A 418 5.49 -25.46 5.59
C ALA A 418 4.90 -24.56 6.68
N SER A 419 4.43 -25.15 7.76
CA SER A 419 3.98 -24.42 8.94
C SER A 419 5.10 -23.54 9.49
N PRO A 420 4.81 -22.28 9.89
CA PRO A 420 5.78 -21.44 10.54
C PRO A 420 6.32 -22.07 11.82
N THR A 421 7.58 -21.86 12.13
CA THR A 421 8.22 -22.32 13.35
C THR A 421 7.90 -21.39 14.54
N LEU A 422 8.18 -21.85 15.77
CA LEU A 422 8.02 -21.05 16.99
C LEU A 422 8.80 -19.71 16.90
N ALA A 423 9.99 -19.72 16.29
CA ALA A 423 10.80 -18.52 16.16
C ALA A 423 10.14 -17.47 15.25
N GLU A 424 9.42 -17.89 14.22
CA GLU A 424 8.70 -16.99 13.32
C GLU A 424 7.47 -16.38 13.99
N TYR A 425 6.76 -17.15 14.81
CA TYR A 425 5.68 -16.62 15.65
C TYR A 425 6.19 -15.63 16.70
N THR A 426 7.33 -15.92 17.32
CA THR A 426 7.96 -14.99 18.29
C THR A 426 8.29 -13.65 17.62
N ARG A 427 8.89 -13.66 16.43
CA ARG A 427 9.12 -12.43 15.65
C ARG A 427 7.82 -11.71 15.28
N ALA A 428 6.75 -12.47 15.00
CA ALA A 428 5.45 -11.86 14.74
C ALA A 428 4.89 -11.16 15.98
N PHE A 429 5.03 -11.74 17.16
CA PHE A 429 4.66 -11.08 18.42
C PHE A 429 5.48 -9.82 18.67
N GLU A 430 6.79 -9.85 18.40
CA GLU A 430 7.65 -8.65 18.47
C GLU A 430 7.21 -7.57 17.48
N THR A 431 6.78 -7.98 16.29
CA THR A 431 6.24 -7.05 15.29
C THR A 431 4.94 -6.41 15.78
N VAL A 432 4.03 -7.21 16.34
CA VAL A 432 2.78 -6.68 16.94
C VAL A 432 3.12 -5.74 18.10
N ASP A 433 4.11 -6.09 18.92
CA ASP A 433 4.52 -5.29 20.08
C ASP A 433 5.01 -3.90 19.66
N ARG A 434 5.73 -3.81 18.55
CA ARG A 434 6.29 -2.57 18.02
C ARG A 434 5.29 -1.73 17.22
N GLU A 435 4.48 -2.39 16.37
CA GLU A 435 3.66 -1.70 15.35
C GLU A 435 2.20 -1.50 15.77
N VAL A 436 1.71 -2.28 16.74
CA VAL A 436 0.30 -2.23 17.17
C VAL A 436 0.18 -1.63 18.56
N ASP A 437 -0.35 -0.41 18.62
CA ASP A 437 -0.50 0.29 19.90
C ASP A 437 -1.51 -0.41 20.82
N LEU A 438 -2.66 -0.82 20.29
CA LEU A 438 -3.75 -1.47 21.04
C LEU A 438 -4.34 -2.65 20.30
N PHE A 439 -4.49 -3.78 20.99
CA PHE A 439 -5.37 -4.87 20.58
C PHE A 439 -5.94 -5.56 21.84
N ASN A 440 -7.13 -6.15 21.71
CA ASN A 440 -7.84 -6.75 22.84
C ASN A 440 -7.93 -8.27 22.77
N LEU A 441 -7.96 -8.83 21.56
CA LEU A 441 -8.11 -10.26 21.31
C LEU A 441 -6.99 -10.74 20.40
N LEU A 442 -6.41 -11.89 20.72
CA LEU A 442 -5.44 -12.59 19.90
C LEU A 442 -6.03 -13.89 19.37
N VAL A 443 -5.92 -14.09 18.06
CA VAL A 443 -6.32 -15.31 17.37
C VAL A 443 -5.13 -15.83 16.57
N LEU A 444 -4.85 -17.13 16.68
CA LEU A 444 -3.81 -17.82 15.91
C LEU A 444 -4.50 -18.82 14.96
N PRO A 445 -4.77 -18.42 13.70
CA PRO A 445 -5.44 -19.29 12.75
C PRO A 445 -4.66 -20.57 12.47
N ARG A 446 -5.38 -21.68 12.29
CA ARG A 446 -4.80 -22.98 11.95
C ARG A 446 -4.13 -22.92 10.59
N THR A 447 -2.94 -23.51 10.48
CA THR A 447 -2.36 -23.96 9.22
C THR A 447 -2.91 -25.32 8.86
N ARG A 448 -3.04 -25.65 7.57
CA ARG A 448 -3.60 -26.94 7.12
C ARG A 448 -2.60 -28.10 7.12
N ASP A 449 -1.42 -27.88 7.64
CA ASP A 449 -0.42 -28.93 7.79
C ASP A 449 -0.82 -29.96 8.86
N ALA A 450 -0.40 -31.20 8.67
CA ALA A 450 -0.59 -32.26 9.64
C ALA A 450 0.09 -31.98 10.99
N SER A 451 1.11 -31.12 11.02
CA SER A 451 1.81 -30.67 12.22
C SER A 451 1.29 -29.31 12.68
N ASP A 452 0.17 -29.29 13.39
CA ASP A 452 -0.32 -28.07 14.02
C ASP A 452 0.54 -27.74 15.25
N LEU A 453 1.50 -26.84 15.08
CA LEU A 453 2.41 -26.41 16.16
C LEU A 453 1.77 -25.50 17.20
N ARG A 454 0.48 -25.15 17.06
CA ARG A 454 -0.19 -24.18 17.95
C ARG A 454 -0.22 -24.64 19.40
N GLU A 455 -0.23 -25.95 19.69
CA GLU A 455 -0.15 -26.45 21.07
C GLU A 455 1.13 -25.98 21.76
N SER A 456 2.25 -25.93 21.07
CA SER A 456 3.51 -25.38 21.58
C SER A 456 3.56 -23.86 21.61
N LEU A 457 2.64 -23.18 20.91
CA LEU A 457 2.57 -21.73 20.83
C LEU A 457 1.67 -21.10 21.90
N TRP A 458 0.67 -21.83 22.42
CA TRP A 458 -0.27 -21.30 23.40
C TRP A 458 0.40 -20.69 24.64
N PRO A 459 1.46 -21.28 25.23
CA PRO A 459 2.14 -20.68 26.35
C PRO A 459 2.73 -19.29 26.03
N SER A 460 3.46 -19.17 24.93
CA SER A 460 4.08 -17.89 24.54
C SER A 460 3.03 -16.85 24.10
N ALA A 461 1.97 -17.28 23.42
CA ALA A 461 0.87 -16.41 23.01
C ALA A 461 0.09 -15.87 24.22
N SER A 462 -0.16 -16.74 25.23
CA SER A 462 -0.85 -16.32 26.46
C SER A 462 -0.02 -15.38 27.30
N ALA A 463 1.30 -15.62 27.44
CA ALA A 463 2.22 -14.70 28.11
C ALA A 463 2.33 -13.35 27.37
N PHE A 464 2.28 -13.37 26.05
CA PHE A 464 2.18 -12.15 25.25
C PHE A 464 0.89 -11.39 25.52
N CYS A 465 -0.25 -12.08 25.58
CA CYS A 465 -1.54 -11.47 25.93
C CYS A 465 -1.54 -10.90 27.36
N GLU A 466 -0.96 -11.61 28.33
CA GLU A 466 -0.83 -11.12 29.70
C GLU A 466 -0.05 -9.80 29.75
N ARG A 467 1.12 -9.74 29.11
CA ARG A 467 1.93 -8.51 29.04
C ARG A 467 1.22 -7.35 28.35
N ARG A 468 0.42 -7.64 27.33
CA ARG A 468 -0.31 -6.64 26.52
C ARG A 468 -1.73 -6.36 27.00
N ARG A 469 -2.15 -6.89 28.16
CA ARG A 469 -3.53 -6.79 28.70
C ARG A 469 -4.57 -7.21 27.67
N ALA A 470 -4.26 -8.24 26.88
CA ALA A 470 -5.12 -8.82 25.87
C ALA A 470 -5.63 -10.20 26.27
N PHE A 471 -6.51 -10.77 25.47
CA PHE A 471 -7.15 -12.05 25.72
C PHE A 471 -6.97 -13.01 24.53
N LEU A 472 -6.51 -14.23 24.81
CA LEU A 472 -6.24 -15.26 23.82
C LEU A 472 -7.47 -16.14 23.59
N LEU A 473 -7.86 -16.33 22.34
CA LEU A 473 -8.85 -17.33 21.95
C LEU A 473 -8.13 -18.61 21.50
N VAL A 474 -8.32 -19.66 22.28
CA VAL A 474 -7.70 -20.96 22.05
C VAL A 474 -8.68 -21.84 21.27
N ASP A 475 -8.18 -22.43 20.19
CA ASP A 475 -8.92 -23.33 19.34
C ASP A 475 -8.74 -24.80 19.72
N PRO A 476 -9.64 -25.71 19.32
CA PRO A 476 -9.51 -27.14 19.55
C PRO A 476 -8.24 -27.69 18.92
N THR A 477 -7.57 -28.60 19.63
CA THR A 477 -6.45 -29.33 19.04
C THR A 477 -6.96 -30.34 17.98
N PRO A 478 -6.10 -30.81 17.05
CA PRO A 478 -6.49 -31.84 16.09
C PRO A 478 -7.03 -33.14 16.75
N ALA A 479 -6.60 -33.42 17.97
CA ALA A 479 -7.01 -34.58 18.75
C ALA A 479 -8.44 -34.47 19.30
N MET A 480 -8.97 -33.24 19.49
CA MET A 480 -10.31 -32.99 20.04
C MET A 480 -11.40 -33.28 18.97
N THR A 481 -11.66 -34.53 18.67
CA THR A 481 -12.65 -34.96 17.65
C THR A 481 -14.00 -35.34 18.23
N SER A 482 -14.07 -35.58 19.54
CA SER A 482 -15.26 -35.94 20.29
C SER A 482 -15.28 -35.31 21.67
N ARG A 483 -16.37 -35.43 22.41
CA ARG A 483 -16.47 -34.96 23.80
C ARG A 483 -15.37 -35.60 24.66
N ASP A 484 -15.21 -36.93 24.62
CA ASP A 484 -14.24 -37.66 25.46
C ASP A 484 -12.80 -37.29 25.10
N ALA A 485 -12.54 -37.06 23.83
CA ALA A 485 -11.24 -36.56 23.36
C ALA A 485 -10.97 -35.14 23.86
N ALA A 486 -11.96 -34.26 23.89
CA ALA A 486 -11.84 -32.92 24.43
C ALA A 486 -11.63 -32.92 25.96
N GLU A 487 -12.37 -33.75 26.68
CA GLU A 487 -12.21 -33.98 28.11
C GLU A 487 -10.79 -34.43 28.46
N SER A 488 -10.24 -35.36 27.72
CA SER A 488 -8.87 -35.87 27.96
C SER A 488 -7.79 -34.87 27.59
N ALA A 489 -8.01 -34.05 26.57
CA ALA A 489 -6.98 -33.14 26.03
C ALA A 489 -6.89 -31.78 26.76
N VAL A 490 -7.96 -31.32 27.44
CA VAL A 490 -7.98 -30.00 28.07
C VAL A 490 -7.02 -29.82 29.22
N GLY A 491 -6.79 -30.89 30.01
CA GLY A 491 -5.83 -30.88 31.12
C GLY A 491 -4.38 -30.64 30.67
N PRO A 492 -3.87 -31.43 29.73
CA PRO A 492 -2.58 -31.19 29.10
C PRO A 492 -2.46 -29.80 28.44
N LEU A 493 -3.48 -29.37 27.70
CA LEU A 493 -3.50 -28.09 26.98
C LEU A 493 -3.31 -26.90 27.93
N ARG A 494 -3.86 -26.93 29.14
CA ARG A 494 -3.73 -25.83 30.10
C ARG A 494 -2.28 -25.62 30.64
N ARG A 495 -1.42 -26.61 30.48
CA ARG A 495 -0.05 -26.55 31.06
C ARG A 495 0.75 -25.42 30.37
N GLY A 496 1.26 -24.50 31.18
CA GLY A 496 2.10 -23.40 30.73
C GLY A 496 1.32 -22.22 30.11
N ILE A 497 0.00 -22.30 29.98
CA ILE A 497 -0.83 -21.18 29.52
C ILE A 497 -1.14 -20.26 30.71
N ALA A 498 -1.13 -18.93 30.47
CA ALA A 498 -1.68 -17.95 31.42
C ALA A 498 -3.24 -18.07 31.36
N THR A 499 -3.76 -18.98 32.17
CA THR A 499 -5.13 -19.49 32.09
C THR A 499 -6.21 -18.45 32.25
N GLN A 500 -5.95 -17.37 33.00
CA GLN A 500 -6.87 -16.24 33.15
C GLN A 500 -6.99 -15.38 31.89
N HIS A 501 -5.97 -15.41 31.03
CA HIS A 501 -5.91 -14.64 29.79
C HIS A 501 -6.33 -15.45 28.55
N ALA A 502 -6.91 -16.62 28.73
CA ALA A 502 -7.26 -17.49 27.63
C ALA A 502 -8.61 -18.19 27.84
N ALA A 503 -9.31 -18.48 26.76
CA ALA A 503 -10.53 -19.30 26.76
C ALA A 503 -10.53 -20.26 25.56
N LEU A 504 -10.90 -21.52 25.83
CA LEU A 504 -11.04 -22.58 24.81
C LEU A 504 -12.50 -22.68 24.37
N TYR A 505 -12.74 -22.67 23.06
CA TYR A 505 -14.04 -22.91 22.45
C TYR A 505 -14.01 -24.20 21.63
N PHE A 506 -15.01 -25.07 21.79
CA PHE A 506 -15.14 -26.37 21.14
C PHE A 506 -16.62 -26.66 20.81
N PRO A 507 -16.94 -27.30 19.71
CA PRO A 507 -16.10 -27.87 18.65
C PRO A 507 -15.79 -26.86 17.52
N ARG A 508 -15.14 -27.36 16.48
CA ARG A 508 -15.00 -26.66 15.20
C ARG A 508 -16.37 -26.40 14.56
N VAL A 509 -16.47 -25.29 13.86
CA VAL A 509 -17.70 -24.85 13.21
C VAL A 509 -17.68 -25.14 11.70
N ARG A 510 -18.84 -25.43 11.14
CA ARG A 510 -19.04 -25.66 9.70
C ARG A 510 -19.58 -24.40 9.06
N LEU A 511 -18.90 -23.91 8.02
CA LEU A 511 -19.31 -22.75 7.27
C LEU A 511 -20.27 -23.09 6.13
N ASP A 512 -20.78 -22.02 5.49
CA ASP A 512 -21.69 -22.09 4.34
C ASP A 512 -21.08 -22.74 3.09
N ASP A 513 -19.74 -22.70 2.96
CA ASP A 513 -18.97 -23.38 1.90
C ASP A 513 -18.69 -24.87 2.20
N GLY A 514 -19.25 -25.41 3.28
CA GLY A 514 -19.04 -26.79 3.74
C GLY A 514 -17.72 -27.04 4.45
N SER A 515 -16.85 -26.04 4.59
CA SER A 515 -15.57 -26.19 5.28
C SER A 515 -15.74 -26.16 6.80
N ASP A 516 -14.97 -27.01 7.49
CA ASP A 516 -14.84 -26.98 8.94
C ASP A 516 -13.67 -26.06 9.32
N VAL A 517 -13.94 -25.01 10.12
CA VAL A 517 -12.93 -24.04 10.59
C VAL A 517 -12.93 -23.97 12.11
N ASP A 518 -11.84 -23.46 12.66
CA ASP A 518 -11.74 -23.19 14.09
C ASP A 518 -12.64 -22.01 14.49
N PRO A 519 -13.24 -22.03 15.68
CA PRO A 519 -14.27 -21.07 16.07
C PRO A 519 -13.75 -19.68 16.46
N SER A 520 -12.47 -19.51 16.75
CA SER A 520 -11.91 -18.29 17.33
C SER A 520 -12.23 -17.02 16.55
N GLY A 521 -12.22 -17.06 15.21
CA GLY A 521 -12.61 -15.91 14.39
C GLY A 521 -14.09 -15.52 14.57
N SER A 522 -14.98 -16.50 14.60
CA SER A 522 -16.42 -16.27 14.84
C SER A 522 -16.68 -15.75 16.26
N ILE A 523 -15.98 -16.31 17.25
CA ILE A 523 -16.07 -15.92 18.66
C ILE A 523 -15.51 -14.48 18.88
N ALA A 524 -14.39 -14.14 18.26
CA ALA A 524 -13.85 -12.78 18.32
C ALA A 524 -14.84 -11.74 17.77
N GLY A 525 -15.48 -12.05 16.65
CA GLY A 525 -16.53 -11.20 16.08
C GLY A 525 -17.77 -11.10 16.99
N LEU A 526 -18.20 -12.21 17.56
CA LEU A 526 -19.29 -12.27 18.53
C LEU A 526 -18.97 -11.42 19.78
N MET A 527 -17.77 -11.53 20.34
CA MET A 527 -17.33 -10.71 21.47
C MET A 527 -17.39 -9.22 21.11
N THR A 528 -16.86 -8.82 19.95
CA THR A 528 -16.91 -7.44 19.48
C THR A 528 -18.35 -6.92 19.35
N ARG A 529 -19.25 -7.75 18.81
CA ARG A 529 -20.68 -7.41 18.70
C ARG A 529 -21.34 -7.26 20.08
N THR A 530 -21.05 -8.16 21.01
CA THR A 530 -21.58 -8.12 22.37
C THR A 530 -21.07 -6.90 23.11
N ASP A 531 -19.78 -6.59 23.02
CA ASP A 531 -19.17 -5.41 23.63
C ASP A 531 -19.84 -4.12 23.14
N ALA A 532 -20.09 -4.02 21.84
CA ALA A 532 -20.70 -2.83 21.25
C ALA A 532 -22.18 -2.64 21.61
N SER A 533 -22.92 -3.72 21.86
CA SER A 533 -24.37 -3.68 22.11
C SER A 533 -24.74 -3.76 23.57
N ARG A 534 -23.97 -4.47 24.39
CA ARG A 534 -24.29 -4.79 25.79
C ARG A 534 -23.17 -4.45 26.78
N GLY A 535 -21.98 -4.14 26.29
CA GLY A 535 -20.77 -3.90 27.08
C GLY A 535 -19.92 -5.16 27.32
N VAL A 536 -18.63 -4.92 27.60
CA VAL A 536 -17.60 -5.97 27.79
C VAL A 536 -17.93 -6.89 28.99
N TRP A 537 -18.73 -6.44 29.95
CA TRP A 537 -19.16 -7.19 31.13
C TRP A 537 -20.27 -8.22 30.86
N LYS A 538 -20.88 -8.20 29.64
CA LYS A 538 -21.88 -9.22 29.23
C LYS A 538 -21.18 -10.46 28.69
N ALA A 539 -21.55 -11.61 29.22
CA ALA A 539 -21.05 -12.89 28.69
C ALA A 539 -21.43 -13.06 27.22
N PRO A 540 -20.48 -13.35 26.31
CA PRO A 540 -20.73 -13.62 24.90
C PRO A 540 -21.22 -15.08 24.71
N ALA A 541 -22.28 -15.45 25.40
CA ALA A 541 -22.85 -16.78 25.43
C ALA A 541 -24.36 -16.74 25.62
N GLY A 542 -25.04 -17.85 25.26
CA GLY A 542 -26.48 -18.02 25.39
C GLY A 542 -27.22 -17.82 24.07
N THR A 543 -28.54 -17.72 24.11
CA THR A 543 -29.41 -17.66 22.92
C THR A 543 -29.18 -16.43 22.04
N GLU A 544 -28.68 -15.33 22.61
CA GLU A 544 -28.30 -14.10 21.87
C GLU A 544 -26.96 -14.24 21.16
N ALA A 545 -26.15 -15.26 21.52
CA ALA A 545 -24.80 -15.45 21.04
C ALA A 545 -24.74 -16.31 19.76
N ALA A 546 -25.66 -16.07 18.81
CA ALA A 546 -25.70 -16.77 17.53
C ALA A 546 -24.48 -16.39 16.66
N LEU A 547 -23.86 -17.39 16.04
CA LEU A 547 -22.73 -17.25 15.12
C LEU A 547 -23.26 -17.13 13.69
N ARG A 548 -22.98 -16.00 13.05
CA ARG A 548 -23.38 -15.72 11.67
C ARG A 548 -22.44 -16.39 10.69
N GLY A 549 -23.00 -16.90 9.58
CA GLY A 549 -22.23 -17.60 8.54
C GLY A 549 -21.74 -18.99 8.97
N VAL A 550 -22.26 -19.50 10.07
CA VAL A 550 -22.04 -20.87 10.57
C VAL A 550 -23.31 -21.66 10.40
N VAL A 551 -23.24 -22.75 9.66
CA VAL A 551 -24.40 -23.63 9.34
C VAL A 551 -24.48 -24.86 10.23
N GLY A 552 -23.40 -25.18 10.94
CA GLY A 552 -23.36 -26.35 11.82
C GLY A 552 -22.09 -26.43 12.66
N VAL A 553 -21.95 -27.52 13.39
CA VAL A 553 -20.75 -27.85 14.17
C VAL A 553 -20.23 -29.22 13.72
N ARG A 554 -18.92 -29.42 13.81
CA ARG A 554 -18.29 -30.66 13.44
C ARG A 554 -18.73 -31.82 14.35
N THR A 555 -18.86 -31.54 15.65
CA THR A 555 -19.26 -32.50 16.67
C THR A 555 -20.49 -31.93 17.39
N PRO A 556 -21.68 -32.50 17.20
CA PRO A 556 -22.88 -32.09 17.92
C PRO A 556 -22.71 -32.24 19.45
N MET A 557 -23.21 -31.25 20.22
CA MET A 557 -23.13 -31.23 21.68
C MET A 557 -24.51 -31.20 22.27
N SER A 558 -24.79 -32.19 23.14
CA SER A 558 -26.01 -32.28 23.96
C SER A 558 -25.86 -31.49 25.27
N ASP A 559 -26.95 -31.40 26.05
CA ASP A 559 -26.89 -30.81 27.41
C ASP A 559 -25.99 -31.65 28.34
N VAL A 560 -25.98 -32.95 28.19
CA VAL A 560 -25.13 -33.89 28.94
C VAL A 560 -23.66 -33.64 28.63
N ASP A 561 -23.31 -33.47 27.35
CA ASP A 561 -21.93 -33.18 26.93
C ASP A 561 -21.45 -31.83 27.46
N ASN A 562 -22.32 -30.84 27.43
CA ASN A 562 -22.02 -29.53 28.01
C ASN A 562 -21.84 -29.62 29.54
N GLY A 563 -22.64 -30.46 30.21
CA GLY A 563 -22.53 -30.71 31.65
C GLY A 563 -21.17 -31.29 32.06
N VAL A 564 -20.51 -32.06 31.17
CA VAL A 564 -19.17 -32.63 31.38
C VAL A 564 -18.08 -31.59 31.04
N LEU A 565 -18.23 -30.88 29.93
CA LEU A 565 -17.16 -30.00 29.40
C LEU A 565 -17.09 -28.64 30.10
N ASN A 566 -18.23 -28.06 30.52
CA ASN A 566 -18.25 -26.74 31.17
C ASN A 566 -17.47 -26.71 32.50
N PRO A 567 -17.59 -27.74 33.41
CA PRO A 567 -16.75 -27.84 34.61
C PRO A 567 -15.25 -27.89 34.32
N LEU A 568 -14.85 -28.32 33.12
CA LEU A 568 -13.46 -28.36 32.67
C LEU A 568 -13.01 -27.06 31.99
N ALA A 569 -13.84 -26.02 31.98
CA ALA A 569 -13.59 -24.76 31.32
C ALA A 569 -13.48 -24.85 29.78
N VAL A 570 -14.20 -25.79 29.19
CA VAL A 570 -14.39 -25.88 27.73
C VAL A 570 -15.72 -25.22 27.38
N ASN A 571 -15.66 -24.14 26.60
CA ASN A 571 -16.85 -23.42 26.18
C ASN A 571 -17.47 -24.11 24.96
N ALA A 572 -18.65 -24.73 25.14
CA ALA A 572 -19.30 -25.45 24.08
C ALA A 572 -19.89 -24.48 23.02
N ILE A 573 -19.82 -24.89 21.75
CA ILE A 573 -20.58 -24.30 20.64
C ILE A 573 -21.64 -25.31 20.25
N ARG A 574 -22.90 -24.88 20.21
CA ARG A 574 -24.03 -25.79 20.08
C ARG A 574 -24.94 -25.40 18.92
N ALA A 575 -25.41 -26.40 18.20
CA ALA A 575 -26.47 -26.23 17.24
C ALA A 575 -27.82 -26.24 17.99
N MET A 576 -28.54 -25.13 17.95
CA MET A 576 -29.87 -24.95 18.53
C MET A 576 -30.88 -24.75 17.41
N PRO A 577 -32.21 -24.88 17.69
CA PRO A 577 -33.24 -24.65 16.66
C PRO A 577 -33.12 -23.29 15.95
N ASN A 578 -32.58 -22.27 16.63
CA ASN A 578 -32.44 -20.91 16.11
C ASN A 578 -31.06 -20.64 15.52
N GLY A 579 -30.22 -21.64 15.33
CA GLY A 579 -28.87 -21.52 14.77
C GLY A 579 -27.76 -22.03 15.68
N VAL A 580 -26.55 -21.82 15.27
CA VAL A 580 -25.37 -22.22 16.06
C VAL A 580 -25.01 -21.09 17.02
N VAL A 581 -24.85 -21.42 18.31
CA VAL A 581 -24.62 -20.46 19.38
C VAL A 581 -23.39 -20.82 20.22
N ALA A 582 -22.71 -19.80 20.77
CA ALA A 582 -21.76 -20.00 21.85
C ALA A 582 -22.52 -20.25 23.16
N TRP A 583 -22.21 -21.34 23.88
CA TRP A 583 -22.94 -21.79 25.07
C TRP A 583 -22.08 -21.90 26.33
N GLY A 584 -20.95 -21.20 26.36
CA GLY A 584 -20.05 -21.10 27.52
C GLY A 584 -19.24 -19.81 27.49
N ALA A 585 -18.82 -19.34 28.67
CA ALA A 585 -18.04 -18.13 28.83
C ALA A 585 -17.06 -18.23 30.01
N ARG A 586 -16.38 -19.36 30.16
CA ARG A 586 -15.33 -19.57 31.16
C ARG A 586 -13.95 -19.33 30.58
N THR A 587 -13.06 -18.72 31.35
CA THR A 587 -11.62 -18.72 31.06
C THR A 587 -11.03 -20.13 31.32
N LEU A 588 -9.84 -20.39 30.86
CA LEU A 588 -9.17 -21.66 31.18
C LEU A 588 -8.82 -21.80 32.68
N ALA A 589 -8.80 -20.71 33.45
CA ALA A 589 -8.73 -20.74 34.90
C ALA A 589 -10.05 -21.15 35.56
N GLY A 590 -11.15 -21.08 34.85
CA GLY A 590 -12.49 -21.31 35.38
C GLY A 590 -12.91 -22.78 35.49
N PHE A 591 -11.98 -23.75 35.51
CA PHE A 591 -12.33 -25.16 35.75
C PHE A 591 -12.65 -25.42 37.23
N ASP A 592 -13.59 -26.32 37.47
CA ASP A 592 -13.99 -26.65 38.82
C ASP A 592 -12.81 -27.33 39.53
N GLY A 593 -12.54 -26.95 40.80
CA GLY A 593 -11.39 -27.37 41.55
C GLY A 593 -10.09 -26.59 41.33
N SER A 594 -10.12 -25.52 40.45
CA SER A 594 -8.95 -24.65 40.28
C SER A 594 -8.61 -23.82 41.50
N GLY A 595 -9.58 -23.56 42.40
CA GLY A 595 -9.46 -22.59 43.51
C GLY A 595 -9.44 -21.13 43.02
N GLU A 596 -9.56 -20.88 41.75
CA GLU A 596 -9.56 -19.55 41.12
C GLU A 596 -10.97 -19.07 40.87
N ASP A 597 -11.48 -18.19 41.72
CA ASP A 597 -12.87 -17.67 41.61
C ASP A 597 -12.94 -16.27 41.05
N ASP A 598 -11.83 -15.52 41.04
CA ASP A 598 -11.85 -14.09 40.63
C ASP A 598 -12.02 -13.93 39.14
N TYR A 599 -11.29 -14.66 38.32
CA TYR A 599 -11.30 -14.57 36.89
C TYR A 599 -11.79 -15.84 36.18
N ARG A 600 -12.70 -16.57 36.83
CA ARG A 600 -13.36 -17.76 36.28
C ARG A 600 -14.06 -17.48 34.94
N TYR A 601 -14.64 -16.26 34.78
CA TYR A 601 -15.48 -15.92 33.65
C TYR A 601 -14.83 -14.95 32.69
N VAL A 602 -15.00 -15.21 31.37
CA VAL A 602 -14.51 -14.36 30.26
C VAL A 602 -14.96 -12.89 30.43
N PRO A 603 -16.26 -12.57 30.68
CA PRO A 603 -16.67 -11.18 30.83
C PRO A 603 -16.02 -10.48 32.02
N VAL A 604 -15.77 -11.19 33.12
CA VAL A 604 -15.12 -10.63 34.31
C VAL A 604 -13.66 -10.28 34.02
N ARG A 605 -12.91 -11.23 33.42
CA ARG A 605 -11.50 -10.98 33.06
C ARG A 605 -11.38 -9.90 32.00
N ARG A 606 -12.21 -9.92 30.98
CA ARG A 606 -12.18 -8.91 29.93
C ARG A 606 -12.56 -7.51 30.43
N LEU A 607 -13.49 -7.43 31.40
CA LEU A 607 -13.80 -6.16 32.08
C LEU A 607 -12.59 -5.65 32.86
N ALA A 608 -11.88 -6.52 33.59
CA ALA A 608 -10.65 -6.14 34.28
C ALA A 608 -9.61 -5.61 33.31
N LEU A 609 -9.34 -6.33 32.22
CA LEU A 609 -8.38 -5.91 31.17
C LEU A 609 -8.77 -4.57 30.53
N PHE A 610 -10.06 -4.35 30.32
CA PHE A 610 -10.57 -3.09 29.79
C PHE A 610 -10.33 -1.92 30.76
N ILE A 611 -10.58 -2.14 32.07
CA ILE A 611 -10.30 -1.14 33.11
C ILE A 611 -8.79 -0.88 33.21
N GLU A 612 -7.99 -1.92 33.28
CA GLU A 612 -6.52 -1.84 33.36
C GLU A 612 -5.93 -1.01 32.22
N GLU A 613 -6.31 -1.34 30.96
CA GLU A 613 -5.79 -0.64 29.79
C GLU A 613 -6.30 0.79 29.66
N SER A 614 -7.60 1.02 29.99
CA SER A 614 -8.18 2.35 29.94
C SER A 614 -7.55 3.29 30.95
N LEU A 615 -7.33 2.81 32.18
CA LEU A 615 -6.66 3.59 33.22
C LEU A 615 -5.18 3.81 32.92
N TYR A 616 -4.47 2.78 32.44
CA TYR A 616 -3.08 2.90 32.00
C TYR A 616 -2.90 4.02 30.97
N ARG A 617 -3.81 4.12 29.99
CA ARG A 617 -3.79 5.18 28.97
C ARG A 617 -4.29 6.51 29.52
N GLY A 618 -5.36 6.49 30.28
CA GLY A 618 -6.01 7.69 30.79
C GLY A 618 -5.21 8.44 31.88
N LEU A 619 -4.31 7.74 32.56
CA LEU A 619 -3.47 8.33 33.62
C LEU A 619 -2.05 8.70 33.16
N ARG A 620 -1.76 8.64 31.85
CA ARG A 620 -0.44 9.03 31.33
C ARG A 620 -0.04 10.47 31.64
N PHE A 621 -0.99 11.35 31.91
CA PHE A 621 -0.71 12.73 32.31
C PHE A 621 0.02 12.84 33.65
N ALA A 622 -0.07 11.81 34.51
CA ALA A 622 0.57 11.80 35.83
C ALA A 622 2.09 11.57 35.76
N VAL A 623 2.62 11.13 34.61
CA VAL A 623 4.04 10.82 34.45
C VAL A 623 4.84 12.12 34.40
N PHE A 624 5.87 12.22 35.23
CA PHE A 624 6.72 13.40 35.44
C PHE A 624 6.08 14.58 36.18
N GLU A 625 4.84 14.43 36.70
CA GLU A 625 4.25 15.43 37.59
C GLU A 625 4.79 15.29 39.01
N PRO A 626 4.80 16.36 39.82
CA PRO A 626 5.19 16.28 41.22
C PRO A 626 4.34 15.24 41.98
N ASN A 627 5.00 14.34 42.69
CA ASN A 627 4.36 13.22 43.41
C ASN A 627 3.84 13.66 44.79
N ASP A 628 2.69 14.34 44.79
CA ASP A 628 2.06 14.94 45.97
C ASP A 628 0.52 14.83 45.94
N GLU A 629 -0.13 15.33 46.97
CA GLU A 629 -1.59 15.30 47.13
C GLU A 629 -2.38 15.99 45.99
N PRO A 630 -1.96 17.10 45.41
CA PRO A 630 -2.58 17.67 44.19
C PRO A 630 -2.64 16.69 43.01
N LEU A 631 -1.56 15.95 42.75
CA LEU A 631 -1.54 14.91 41.69
C LEU A 631 -2.44 13.76 42.05
N TRP A 632 -2.35 13.24 43.29
CA TRP A 632 -3.19 12.11 43.73
C TRP A 632 -4.67 12.43 43.65
N ARG A 633 -5.07 13.66 43.94
CA ARG A 633 -6.45 14.13 43.78
C ARG A 633 -6.90 14.14 42.31
N GLN A 634 -6.05 14.56 41.39
CA GLN A 634 -6.34 14.53 39.95
C GLN A 634 -6.50 13.09 39.46
N ILE A 635 -5.63 12.18 39.87
CA ILE A 635 -5.72 10.75 39.57
C ILE A 635 -7.02 10.15 40.10
N ARG A 636 -7.35 10.40 41.38
CA ARG A 636 -8.63 9.93 41.96
C ARG A 636 -9.84 10.45 41.20
N LEU A 637 -9.80 11.71 40.80
CA LEU A 637 -10.91 12.32 40.04
C LEU A 637 -11.04 11.67 38.65
N ALA A 638 -9.95 11.52 37.92
CA ALA A 638 -9.92 10.91 36.58
C ALA A 638 -10.39 9.45 36.62
N ALA A 639 -9.75 8.63 37.44
CA ALA A 639 -10.11 7.22 37.60
C ALA A 639 -11.52 7.04 38.17
N GLY A 640 -11.91 7.84 39.17
CA GLY A 640 -13.24 7.80 39.76
C GLY A 640 -14.35 8.18 38.78
N THR A 641 -14.09 9.17 37.92
CA THR A 641 -15.06 9.55 36.85
C THR A 641 -15.21 8.41 35.83
N PHE A 642 -14.14 7.77 35.44
CA PHE A 642 -14.18 6.62 34.54
C PHE A 642 -14.98 5.46 35.16
N MET A 643 -14.70 5.09 36.40
CA MET A 643 -15.43 4.04 37.12
C MET A 643 -16.88 4.37 37.34
N ALA A 644 -17.22 5.64 37.65
CA ALA A 644 -18.59 6.10 37.78
C ALA A 644 -19.37 6.01 36.46
N ASN A 645 -18.71 6.24 35.32
CA ASN A 645 -19.34 6.06 34.01
C ASN A 645 -19.66 4.59 33.75
N LEU A 646 -18.77 3.67 34.07
CA LEU A 646 -18.99 2.23 33.94
C LEU A 646 -20.12 1.77 34.86
N PHE A 647 -20.18 2.26 36.11
CA PHE A 647 -21.24 1.96 37.02
C PHE A 647 -22.62 2.40 36.47
N ARG A 648 -22.71 3.62 35.94
CA ARG A 648 -23.96 4.14 35.32
C ARG A 648 -24.40 3.32 34.10
N GLN A 649 -23.46 2.70 33.40
CA GLN A 649 -23.73 1.79 32.28
C GLN A 649 -24.13 0.38 32.74
N GLY A 650 -24.07 0.10 34.05
CA GLY A 650 -24.43 -1.20 34.61
C GLY A 650 -23.32 -2.25 34.51
N ALA A 651 -22.07 -1.83 34.52
CA ALA A 651 -20.92 -2.75 34.41
C ALA A 651 -20.63 -3.54 35.68
N PHE A 652 -21.13 -3.07 36.85
CA PHE A 652 -20.79 -3.59 38.16
C PHE A 652 -22.01 -4.10 38.92
N ALA A 653 -21.78 -5.02 39.83
CA ALA A 653 -22.77 -5.43 40.83
C ALA A 653 -22.84 -4.36 41.93
N GLY A 654 -24.00 -4.22 42.57
CA GLY A 654 -24.23 -3.26 43.64
C GLY A 654 -25.31 -2.20 43.27
N ARG A 655 -25.99 -1.71 44.28
CA ARG A 655 -27.04 -0.67 44.09
C ARG A 655 -26.49 0.74 44.25
N ARG A 656 -25.39 0.89 44.98
CA ARG A 656 -24.73 2.17 45.21
C ARG A 656 -23.30 2.09 44.68
N ALA A 657 -22.73 3.24 44.32
CA ALA A 657 -21.36 3.32 43.79
C ALA A 657 -20.30 2.78 44.76
N GLU A 658 -20.49 3.04 46.06
CA GLU A 658 -19.62 2.59 47.15
C GLU A 658 -19.59 1.07 47.34
N ASP A 659 -20.67 0.37 46.96
CA ASP A 659 -20.76 -1.09 46.98
C ASP A 659 -20.17 -1.71 45.69
N ALA A 660 -20.06 -0.92 44.64
CA ALA A 660 -19.75 -1.38 43.29
C ALA A 660 -18.28 -1.22 42.91
N TYR A 661 -17.64 -0.14 43.35
CA TYR A 661 -16.19 0.09 43.06
C TYR A 661 -15.59 1.08 44.08
N TYR A 662 -14.27 1.08 44.16
CA TYR A 662 -13.50 2.10 44.87
C TYR A 662 -12.25 2.51 44.09
N VAL A 663 -11.78 3.73 44.31
CA VAL A 663 -10.52 4.26 43.81
C VAL A 663 -9.77 4.89 44.99
N LYS A 664 -8.56 4.41 45.27
CA LYS A 664 -7.71 4.93 46.34
C LYS A 664 -6.36 5.33 45.76
N CYS A 665 -5.95 6.56 46.01
CA CYS A 665 -4.64 7.10 45.68
C CYS A 665 -4.34 8.24 46.69
N ASP A 666 -3.67 7.94 47.74
CA ASP A 666 -3.41 8.82 48.90
C ASP A 666 -2.13 8.45 49.60
N ALA A 667 -1.82 9.09 50.75
CA ALA A 667 -0.65 8.80 51.57
C ALA A 667 -0.62 7.39 52.16
N GLU A 668 -1.78 6.69 52.24
CA GLU A 668 -1.80 5.30 52.72
C GLU A 668 -1.46 4.32 51.59
N SER A 669 -1.87 4.64 50.34
CA SER A 669 -1.54 3.80 49.15
C SER A 669 -0.14 4.09 48.59
N THR A 670 0.37 5.33 48.77
CA THR A 670 1.68 5.77 48.30
C THR A 670 2.50 6.27 49.51
N ILE A 671 3.29 5.40 50.06
CA ILE A 671 4.12 5.73 51.26
C ILE A 671 5.33 6.58 50.84
N GLN A 672 5.99 7.23 51.82
CA GLN A 672 7.12 8.12 51.52
C GLN A 672 8.26 7.43 50.77
N ASN A 673 8.46 6.15 50.95
CA ASN A 673 9.47 5.41 50.22
C ASN A 673 9.12 5.30 48.71
N ASP A 674 7.85 5.12 48.38
CA ASP A 674 7.38 5.09 47.00
C ASP A 674 7.52 6.48 46.34
N VAL A 675 7.19 7.54 47.09
CA VAL A 675 7.39 8.94 46.63
C VAL A 675 8.86 9.16 46.31
N ASN A 676 9.80 8.70 47.16
CA ASN A 676 11.24 8.84 46.93
C ASN A 676 11.74 8.04 45.71
N LEU A 677 11.04 6.96 45.35
CA LEU A 677 11.30 6.14 44.13
C LEU A 677 10.55 6.64 42.91
N GLY A 678 9.79 7.73 43.02
CA GLY A 678 8.97 8.25 41.91
C GLY A 678 7.75 7.38 41.58
N ILE A 679 7.25 6.59 42.53
CA ILE A 679 6.12 5.67 42.31
C ILE A 679 4.85 6.28 42.92
N VAL A 680 3.76 6.24 42.15
CA VAL A 680 2.38 6.54 42.61
C VAL A 680 1.56 5.27 42.55
N ASN A 681 1.01 4.84 43.65
CA ASN A 681 0.17 3.65 43.77
C ASN A 681 -1.30 4.04 43.66
N VAL A 682 -1.99 3.50 42.65
CA VAL A 682 -3.42 3.68 42.44
C VAL A 682 -4.13 2.34 42.62
N LEU A 683 -4.95 2.23 43.63
CA LEU A 683 -5.73 1.04 43.92
C LEU A 683 -7.15 1.21 43.39
N VAL A 684 -7.58 0.33 42.49
CA VAL A 684 -8.92 0.31 41.92
C VAL A 684 -9.53 -1.07 42.18
N GLY A 685 -10.65 -1.10 42.87
CA GLY A 685 -11.43 -2.32 43.07
C GLY A 685 -12.81 -2.21 42.49
N PHE A 686 -13.38 -3.31 42.01
CA PHE A 686 -14.72 -3.35 41.50
C PHE A 686 -15.41 -4.69 41.79
N ALA A 687 -16.75 -4.66 41.89
CA ALA A 687 -17.59 -5.84 42.06
C ALA A 687 -18.11 -6.30 40.69
N PRO A 688 -17.59 -7.40 40.11
CA PRO A 688 -17.99 -7.85 38.79
C PRO A 688 -19.38 -8.49 38.76
N LEU A 689 -20.11 -8.33 37.64
CA LEU A 689 -21.28 -9.12 37.34
C LEU A 689 -20.86 -10.54 36.93
N LYS A 690 -21.29 -11.55 37.70
CA LYS A 690 -21.04 -12.95 37.32
C LYS A 690 -22.24 -13.50 36.53
N PRO A 691 -22.01 -14.20 35.40
CA PRO A 691 -23.10 -14.77 34.62
C PRO A 691 -23.78 -15.93 35.37
N ALA A 692 -25.09 -16.08 35.19
CA ALA A 692 -25.79 -17.29 35.62
C ALA A 692 -25.50 -18.42 34.59
N GLU A 693 -24.96 -19.54 35.05
CA GLU A 693 -24.71 -20.71 34.20
C GLU A 693 -25.79 -21.77 34.33
N PHE A 694 -26.42 -21.86 35.50
CA PHE A 694 -27.43 -22.88 35.81
C PHE A 694 -28.68 -22.26 36.36
N VAL A 695 -29.84 -22.71 35.90
CA VAL A 695 -31.14 -22.38 36.45
C VAL A 695 -31.73 -23.65 37.02
N VAL A 696 -31.90 -23.71 38.33
CA VAL A 696 -32.52 -24.83 39.04
C VAL A 696 -34.01 -24.53 39.27
N LEU A 697 -34.88 -25.33 38.67
CA LEU A 697 -36.32 -25.21 38.89
C LEU A 697 -36.76 -26.29 39.91
N GLN A 698 -37.25 -25.81 41.06
CA GLN A 698 -37.90 -26.68 42.04
C GLN A 698 -39.41 -26.49 41.91
N LEU A 699 -40.07 -27.57 41.51
CA LEU A 699 -41.54 -27.62 41.44
C LEU A 699 -42.06 -28.32 42.69
N GLN A 700 -42.79 -27.59 43.53
CA GLN A 700 -43.51 -28.14 44.68
C GLN A 700 -45.00 -28.21 44.35
N GLN A 701 -45.54 -29.42 44.40
CA GLN A 701 -46.96 -29.61 44.27
C GLN A 701 -47.61 -29.40 45.67
N ILE A 702 -48.42 -28.37 45.78
CA ILE A 702 -49.22 -28.15 46.99
C ILE A 702 -50.43 -29.05 46.88
N ALA A 703 -50.51 -30.09 47.72
CA ALA A 703 -51.71 -30.86 47.87
C ALA A 703 -52.80 -30.01 48.51
N GLY A 704 -53.84 -29.70 47.74
CA GLY A 704 -54.95 -28.93 48.27
C GLY A 704 -55.57 -29.66 49.47
N GLN A 705 -55.70 -28.95 50.61
CA GLN A 705 -56.52 -29.46 51.69
C GLN A 705 -57.96 -29.56 51.19
N VAL A 706 -58.47 -30.78 51.11
CA VAL A 706 -59.94 -30.98 51.00
C VAL A 706 -60.55 -30.47 52.28
N GLN A 707 -61.17 -29.29 52.23
CA GLN A 707 -62.07 -28.93 53.31
C GLN A 707 -63.26 -29.88 53.33
N THR A 708 -63.31 -30.71 54.36
CA THR A 708 -64.49 -31.50 54.71
C THR A 708 -65.56 -30.63 55.36
#